data_9cf1a8e232cdf97a3c7e5c34e8e881f7
#
_entry.id   9cf1a8e232cdf97a3c7e5c34e8e881f7
#
_cell.length_a   1.000
_cell.length_b   1.000
_cell.length_c   1.000
_cell.angle_alpha   90.00
_cell.angle_beta   90.00
_cell.angle_gamma   90.00
#
_symmetry.space_group_name_H-M   'P 1'
#
loop_
_entity.id
_entity.type
_entity.pdbx_description
1 polymer ?
#
loop_
_entity_poly.entity_id
_entity_poly.type
_entity_poly.pdbx_seq_one_letter_code
_entity_poly.pdbx_strand_id
1 'polypeptide(L)'
;MAQHTNGNSNRLVFKTVQKYVKLEMRSLFLTQCLEFKVIPETLKSKPPRSQSSQFASTENNYKNLAISTSLKNLRFAQKDARMALAAEKDSFDIFLRSNPNNMSFIKSSKSKITKKLKLHYKKRLNFLKVKNNIPIETETRIPGLDIPKPKKNRRFHKRSQYNKWKRKEAGRKTESIVFNLSDIPLTTAMESVLNRGLSFVPTPEKIDISLLKSDLAKYSRKILWKYELFEKDIQDDPNAVKDVFKPNKANFPKTKTPAPLKTFLNSTYSDTLGSCKRRHDRRAKSNISDKEQAAIKFMKNKQSEGIITIKPVDKGGGLCVMMQDDYSLEMYDQLKAVFTHSDGTKSQFYERTTQKNFDKLIQRMSSTIKTGVSQNIISSSDAKIMEPNGQPGKLYGVPKMHKGIKENRRIPPCRPIVANKGSNSEKMSEFVDIQSKHLVKNLDSYVEDTPDFLRILHGENQRGPQMMNSFPVTIDVTALYTNIPTAGQNGGIEAFKEALNKRSADLKGRIPTDYLIELLTLVLEGNFFEFNGELWQQKIGTAMGTKVAPTYACLFMGSLENKILQAWKGPAPYLWRRYIDDIFFIWRASVGDLEAFMEFINEQHPYIKFTATYNSTTKTIPFLDMSVSINDDGLLETDLYRKETAKVQYLQTASCHPAHITKNIPFSLGFNIKRICSKDEDFKIRLEQLRQYLLSRSYPPKIIDDAFKRVIKIDRLEAIKRVTKTKEDTTVLVTTFHPLMPSVSNIIKKHWKVMVDNSPEMKNVFKKPSIVAYKRHKNLRDILVRSKLPPKRPNRVILGFGKCDSLKCTTHAFAPMGITKKHVCNYTNTSYDIISSINCKTRNVIYKITCEKCPTFVYIGETERSFHERFSEHRRDAENQDQKKPCGIHFSKPGHSLQDIQAIAFEKVFLKDQPIFRKERESYWINKYQAIEHGANSKC
;
A
#
# COMPACT_ATOMS: atom_id res chain seq x y z
N MET A 1 -56.13 -12.49 -13.90
CA MET A 1 -55.46 -13.68 -14.52
C MET A 1 -55.00 -13.46 -15.97
N ALA A 2 -55.34 -12.39 -16.67
CA ALA A 2 -54.96 -12.19 -18.09
C ALA A 2 -53.57 -11.55 -18.35
N GLN A 3 -52.86 -11.03 -17.37
CA GLN A 3 -51.53 -10.40 -17.59
C GLN A 3 -50.34 -11.37 -17.39
N HIS A 4 -50.53 -12.53 -16.80
CA HIS A 4 -49.45 -13.52 -16.60
C HIS A 4 -49.24 -14.50 -17.77
N THR A 5 -50.22 -14.69 -18.63
CA THR A 5 -50.18 -15.59 -19.79
C THR A 5 -49.45 -14.99 -21.00
N ASN A 6 -49.50 -13.67 -21.19
CA ASN A 6 -48.80 -12.98 -22.31
C ASN A 6 -47.27 -12.98 -22.19
N GLY A 7 -46.71 -13.02 -21.02
CA GLY A 7 -45.25 -12.99 -20.80
C GLY A 7 -44.52 -14.28 -21.22
N ASN A 8 -45.13 -15.43 -20.98
CA ASN A 8 -44.57 -16.75 -21.35
C ASN A 8 -44.69 -17.03 -22.84
N SER A 9 -45.80 -16.64 -23.46
CA SER A 9 -46.02 -16.78 -24.90
C SER A 9 -44.98 -15.93 -25.69
N ASN A 10 -44.81 -14.67 -25.35
CA ASN A 10 -43.82 -13.80 -26.00
C ASN A 10 -42.35 -14.29 -25.81
N ARG A 11 -42.04 -14.92 -24.69
CA ARG A 11 -40.73 -15.52 -24.45
C ARG A 11 -40.44 -16.73 -25.32
N LEU A 12 -41.44 -17.56 -25.55
CA LEU A 12 -41.34 -18.73 -26.43
C LEU A 12 -41.17 -18.27 -27.89
N VAL A 13 -42.00 -17.34 -28.34
CA VAL A 13 -41.92 -16.71 -29.66
C VAL A 13 -40.50 -16.10 -29.88
N PHE A 14 -40.00 -15.39 -28.95
CA PHE A 14 -38.67 -14.82 -29.05
C PHE A 14 -37.54 -15.87 -29.17
N LYS A 15 -37.63 -17.00 -28.42
CA LYS A 15 -36.67 -18.11 -28.51
C LYS A 15 -36.65 -18.75 -29.88
N THR A 16 -37.83 -19.03 -30.46
CA THR A 16 -37.99 -19.64 -31.81
C THR A 16 -37.39 -18.71 -32.89
N VAL A 17 -37.74 -17.45 -32.89
CA VAL A 17 -37.15 -16.45 -33.80
C VAL A 17 -35.62 -16.36 -33.62
N GLN A 18 -35.12 -16.42 -32.37
CA GLN A 18 -33.72 -16.40 -32.10
C GLN A 18 -32.96 -17.62 -32.62
N LYS A 19 -33.59 -18.83 -32.53
CA LYS A 19 -32.99 -20.08 -33.04
C LYS A 19 -32.82 -19.99 -34.55
N TYR A 20 -33.87 -19.64 -35.28
CA TYR A 20 -33.86 -19.52 -36.73
C TYR A 20 -32.82 -18.48 -37.22
N VAL A 21 -32.86 -17.27 -36.68
CA VAL A 21 -31.92 -16.19 -37.10
C VAL A 21 -30.48 -16.53 -36.77
N LYS A 22 -30.21 -17.28 -35.70
CA LYS A 22 -28.84 -17.78 -35.38
C LYS A 22 -28.31 -18.74 -36.45
N LEU A 23 -29.13 -19.65 -36.94
CA LEU A 23 -28.76 -20.59 -38.02
C LEU A 23 -28.51 -19.83 -39.33
N GLU A 24 -29.42 -18.94 -39.72
CA GLU A 24 -29.32 -18.10 -40.90
C GLU A 24 -28.01 -17.29 -40.91
N MET A 25 -27.68 -16.61 -39.81
CA MET A 25 -26.48 -15.80 -39.70
C MET A 25 -25.19 -16.63 -39.61
N ARG A 26 -25.25 -17.83 -39.01
CA ARG A 26 -24.12 -18.76 -38.96
C ARG A 26 -23.81 -19.32 -40.35
N SER A 27 -24.85 -19.72 -41.12
CA SER A 27 -24.66 -20.19 -42.48
C SER A 27 -24.04 -19.10 -43.38
N LEU A 28 -24.51 -17.87 -43.30
CA LEU A 28 -23.97 -16.75 -44.06
C LEU A 28 -22.51 -16.47 -43.70
N PHE A 29 -22.17 -16.49 -42.41
CA PHE A 29 -20.80 -16.27 -41.94
C PHE A 29 -19.84 -17.33 -42.44
N LEU A 30 -20.20 -18.61 -42.43
CA LEU A 30 -19.36 -19.69 -42.93
C LEU A 30 -19.20 -19.64 -44.44
N THR A 31 -20.20 -19.20 -45.18
CA THR A 31 -20.11 -18.95 -46.61
C THR A 31 -19.08 -17.85 -46.94
N GLN A 32 -19.15 -16.74 -46.21
CA GLN A 32 -18.16 -15.66 -46.35
C GLN A 32 -16.76 -16.10 -45.93
N CYS A 33 -16.63 -16.95 -44.93
CA CYS A 33 -15.35 -17.54 -44.55
C CYS A 33 -14.73 -18.38 -45.66
N LEU A 34 -15.53 -19.15 -46.41
CA LEU A 34 -15.08 -19.91 -47.59
C LEU A 34 -14.67 -18.99 -48.73
N GLU A 35 -15.50 -17.97 -49.05
CA GLU A 35 -15.26 -16.99 -50.09
C GLU A 35 -13.91 -16.28 -49.91
N PHE A 36 -13.65 -15.83 -48.70
CA PHE A 36 -12.37 -15.15 -48.36
C PHE A 36 -11.24 -16.12 -47.93
N LYS A 37 -11.46 -17.45 -48.02
CA LYS A 37 -10.49 -18.47 -47.60
C LYS A 37 -9.96 -18.27 -46.16
N VAL A 38 -10.77 -17.72 -45.24
CA VAL A 38 -10.41 -17.49 -43.84
C VAL A 38 -11.03 -18.52 -42.94
N ILE A 39 -10.24 -19.21 -42.13
CA ILE A 39 -10.68 -20.33 -41.31
C ILE A 39 -10.89 -19.90 -39.87
N PRO A 40 -12.08 -20.03 -39.28
CA PRO A 40 -12.33 -19.81 -37.86
C PRO A 40 -11.46 -20.74 -37.00
N GLU A 41 -10.92 -20.24 -35.86
CA GLU A 41 -10.04 -20.99 -34.95
C GLU A 41 -10.64 -22.34 -34.49
N THR A 42 -11.94 -22.40 -34.34
CA THR A 42 -12.67 -23.63 -33.95
C THR A 42 -12.68 -24.74 -35.00
N LEU A 43 -12.34 -24.43 -36.25
CA LEU A 43 -12.29 -25.35 -37.38
C LEU A 43 -10.89 -25.64 -37.89
N LYS A 44 -9.87 -25.06 -37.28
CA LYS A 44 -8.46 -25.29 -37.60
C LYS A 44 -7.99 -26.64 -37.06
N SER A 45 -7.38 -27.44 -37.92
CA SER A 45 -6.63 -28.62 -37.52
C SER A 45 -5.29 -28.20 -36.98
N LYS A 46 -4.86 -28.77 -35.85
CA LYS A 46 -3.52 -28.55 -35.29
C LYS A 46 -2.55 -29.52 -35.98
N PRO A 47 -1.37 -29.08 -36.42
CA PRO A 47 -0.35 -30.00 -36.88
C PRO A 47 0.08 -30.92 -35.73
N PRO A 48 0.44 -32.20 -36.01
CA PRO A 48 0.99 -33.07 -34.98
C PRO A 48 2.25 -32.46 -34.38
N ARG A 49 2.44 -32.60 -33.07
CA ARG A 49 3.68 -32.16 -32.40
C ARG A 49 4.80 -33.10 -32.78
N SER A 50 5.77 -32.66 -33.58
CA SER A 50 6.99 -33.40 -33.83
C SER A 50 7.96 -33.34 -32.65
N GLN A 51 8.39 -34.49 -32.17
CA GLN A 51 9.40 -34.63 -31.11
C GLN A 51 10.83 -34.81 -31.68
N SER A 52 11.23 -34.12 -32.75
CA SER A 52 12.64 -34.11 -33.14
C SER A 52 12.97 -32.98 -34.11
N SER A 53 14.10 -32.38 -33.93
CA SER A 53 14.65 -31.21 -34.61
C SER A 53 15.39 -31.51 -35.92
N GLN A 54 14.97 -32.46 -36.71
CA GLN A 54 15.56 -32.72 -38.03
C GLN A 54 14.46 -32.92 -39.06
N PHE A 55 14.26 -31.94 -39.93
CA PHE A 55 13.61 -31.97 -41.27
C PHE A 55 12.72 -30.74 -41.53
N ALA A 56 13.32 -29.65 -41.99
CA ALA A 56 12.60 -28.45 -42.44
C ALA A 56 11.69 -28.66 -43.66
N SER A 57 11.92 -29.68 -44.48
CA SER A 57 11.06 -30.02 -45.64
C SER A 57 9.75 -30.70 -45.26
N THR A 58 9.72 -31.48 -44.20
CA THR A 58 8.53 -32.15 -43.69
C THR A 58 7.56 -31.20 -42.98
N GLU A 59 8.04 -30.14 -42.36
CA GLU A 59 7.21 -29.15 -41.65
C GLU A 59 6.28 -28.39 -42.60
N ASN A 60 6.72 -28.06 -43.81
CA ASN A 60 5.89 -27.42 -44.82
C ASN A 60 4.77 -28.33 -45.34
N ASN A 61 5.05 -29.63 -45.53
CA ASN A 61 4.05 -30.63 -45.94
C ASN A 61 2.97 -30.83 -44.85
N TYR A 62 3.35 -30.88 -43.56
CA TYR A 62 2.40 -30.96 -42.47
C TYR A 62 1.57 -29.69 -42.30
N LYS A 63 2.14 -28.50 -42.51
CA LYS A 63 1.38 -27.23 -42.52
C LYS A 63 0.38 -27.19 -43.66
N ASN A 64 0.74 -27.63 -44.86
CA ASN A 64 -0.14 -27.68 -46.01
C ASN A 64 -1.28 -28.68 -45.80
N LEU A 65 -1.02 -29.88 -45.23
CA LEU A 65 -2.01 -30.86 -44.87
C LEU A 65 -2.98 -30.34 -43.82
N ALA A 66 -2.50 -29.65 -42.79
CA ALA A 66 -3.33 -29.04 -41.75
C ALA A 66 -4.23 -27.92 -42.31
N ILE A 67 -3.74 -27.15 -43.30
CA ILE A 67 -4.54 -26.12 -43.99
C ILE A 67 -5.63 -26.80 -44.87
N SER A 68 -5.25 -27.83 -45.66
CA SER A 68 -6.20 -28.59 -46.48
C SER A 68 -7.30 -29.24 -45.65
N THR A 69 -6.94 -29.88 -44.54
CA THR A 69 -7.88 -30.46 -43.58
C THR A 69 -8.80 -29.41 -42.95
N SER A 70 -8.24 -28.25 -42.59
CA SER A 70 -9.01 -27.15 -42.04
C SER A 70 -10.01 -26.56 -43.03
N LEU A 71 -9.67 -26.51 -44.33
CA LEU A 71 -10.58 -26.11 -45.41
C LEU A 71 -11.70 -27.16 -45.63
N LYS A 72 -11.40 -28.46 -45.57
CA LYS A 72 -12.40 -29.54 -45.59
C LYS A 72 -13.37 -29.37 -44.41
N ASN A 73 -12.86 -29.15 -43.21
CA ASN A 73 -13.68 -28.90 -42.01
C ASN A 73 -14.62 -27.69 -42.18
N LEU A 74 -14.12 -26.62 -42.80
CA LEU A 74 -14.92 -25.43 -43.06
C LEU A 74 -16.03 -25.68 -44.06
N ARG A 75 -15.73 -26.41 -45.15
CA ARG A 75 -16.74 -26.82 -46.14
C ARG A 75 -17.83 -27.73 -45.52
N PHE A 76 -17.40 -28.69 -44.70
CA PHE A 76 -18.34 -29.56 -43.98
C PHE A 76 -19.25 -28.76 -43.04
N ALA A 77 -18.67 -27.88 -42.21
CA ALA A 77 -19.41 -27.03 -41.29
C ALA A 77 -20.39 -26.09 -42.00
N GLN A 78 -20.03 -25.61 -43.22
CA GLN A 78 -20.95 -24.80 -44.04
C GLN A 78 -22.11 -25.64 -44.60
N LYS A 79 -21.82 -26.84 -45.09
CA LYS A 79 -22.85 -27.77 -45.58
C LYS A 79 -23.80 -28.14 -44.46
N ASP A 80 -23.29 -28.49 -43.29
CA ASP A 80 -24.07 -28.81 -42.09
C ASP A 80 -24.95 -27.61 -41.65
N ALA A 81 -24.38 -26.38 -41.64
CA ALA A 81 -25.17 -25.19 -41.30
C ALA A 81 -26.26 -24.87 -42.32
N ARG A 82 -26.05 -25.16 -43.61
CA ARG A 82 -27.11 -25.02 -44.65
C ARG A 82 -28.22 -26.07 -44.50
N MET A 83 -27.87 -27.32 -44.22
CA MET A 83 -28.84 -28.36 -43.99
C MET A 83 -29.69 -28.08 -42.72
N ALA A 84 -29.05 -27.69 -41.64
CA ALA A 84 -29.74 -27.30 -40.43
C ALA A 84 -30.65 -26.06 -40.60
N LEU A 85 -30.23 -25.10 -41.44
CA LEU A 85 -31.07 -23.96 -41.78
C LEU A 85 -32.29 -24.36 -42.65
N ALA A 86 -32.12 -25.26 -43.61
CA ALA A 86 -33.22 -25.74 -44.44
C ALA A 86 -34.26 -26.48 -43.58
N ALA A 87 -33.80 -27.39 -42.74
CA ALA A 87 -34.71 -28.13 -41.83
C ALA A 87 -35.48 -27.21 -40.85
N GLU A 88 -34.81 -26.15 -40.33
CA GLU A 88 -35.45 -25.18 -39.42
C GLU A 88 -36.35 -24.18 -40.16
N LYS A 89 -36.15 -23.96 -41.46
CA LYS A 89 -36.96 -23.03 -42.27
C LYS A 89 -38.42 -23.49 -42.35
N ASP A 90 -38.67 -24.77 -42.66
CA ASP A 90 -40.01 -25.34 -42.76
C ASP A 90 -40.73 -25.24 -41.41
N SER A 91 -40.03 -25.59 -40.35
CA SER A 91 -40.55 -25.46 -38.99
C SER A 91 -40.88 -24.01 -38.61
N PHE A 92 -40.03 -23.07 -39.07
CA PHE A 92 -40.24 -21.64 -38.83
C PHE A 92 -41.40 -21.07 -39.65
N ASP A 93 -41.60 -21.55 -40.89
CA ASP A 93 -42.70 -21.10 -41.73
C ASP A 93 -44.04 -21.63 -41.18
N ILE A 94 -44.09 -22.86 -40.67
CA ILE A 94 -45.25 -23.39 -39.94
C ILE A 94 -45.52 -22.56 -38.69
N PHE A 95 -44.47 -22.23 -37.92
CA PHE A 95 -44.57 -21.37 -36.73
C PHE A 95 -45.12 -19.96 -37.05
N LEU A 96 -44.74 -19.36 -38.19
CA LEU A 96 -45.30 -18.09 -38.65
C LEU A 96 -46.79 -18.14 -38.94
N ARG A 97 -47.24 -19.22 -39.63
CA ARG A 97 -48.68 -19.43 -39.96
C ARG A 97 -49.51 -19.68 -38.68
N SER A 98 -48.93 -20.30 -37.67
CA SER A 98 -49.63 -20.62 -36.41
C SER A 98 -49.69 -19.46 -35.42
N ASN A 99 -49.00 -18.32 -35.70
CA ASN A 99 -48.92 -17.17 -34.80
C ASN A 99 -49.22 -15.79 -35.46
N PRO A 100 -50.39 -15.65 -36.13
CA PRO A 100 -50.72 -14.43 -36.89
C PRO A 100 -50.78 -13.18 -35.98
N ASN A 101 -51.31 -13.33 -34.76
CA ASN A 101 -51.45 -12.21 -33.80
C ASN A 101 -50.13 -11.68 -33.27
N ASN A 102 -49.02 -12.39 -33.42
CA ASN A 102 -47.69 -11.98 -32.96
C ASN A 102 -46.76 -11.49 -34.07
N MET A 103 -47.24 -11.28 -35.28
CA MET A 103 -46.43 -10.96 -36.47
C MET A 103 -45.62 -9.68 -36.34
N SER A 104 -46.13 -8.62 -35.71
CA SER A 104 -45.40 -7.39 -35.49
C SER A 104 -44.22 -7.58 -34.54
N PHE A 105 -44.44 -8.33 -33.47
CA PHE A 105 -43.41 -8.68 -32.47
C PHE A 105 -42.34 -9.62 -33.09
N ILE A 106 -42.74 -10.59 -33.91
CA ILE A 106 -41.83 -11.50 -34.64
C ILE A 106 -40.96 -10.72 -35.62
N LYS A 107 -41.55 -9.82 -36.44
CA LYS A 107 -40.81 -8.97 -37.39
C LYS A 107 -39.80 -8.04 -36.66
N SER A 108 -40.23 -7.39 -35.57
CA SER A 108 -39.37 -6.54 -34.75
C SER A 108 -38.22 -7.34 -34.09
N SER A 109 -38.53 -8.50 -33.52
CA SER A 109 -37.55 -9.39 -32.89
C SER A 109 -36.53 -9.92 -33.91
N LYS A 110 -37.01 -10.40 -35.09
CA LYS A 110 -36.16 -10.86 -36.20
C LYS A 110 -35.22 -9.73 -36.65
N SER A 111 -35.70 -8.51 -36.86
CA SER A 111 -34.89 -7.37 -37.25
C SER A 111 -33.79 -7.02 -36.21
N LYS A 112 -34.17 -6.98 -34.91
CA LYS A 112 -33.22 -6.69 -33.81
C LYS A 112 -32.13 -7.76 -33.69
N ILE A 113 -32.52 -9.06 -33.76
CA ILE A 113 -31.57 -10.17 -33.63
C ILE A 113 -30.67 -10.24 -34.86
N THR A 114 -31.19 -10.06 -36.07
CA THR A 114 -30.42 -10.02 -37.31
C THR A 114 -29.40 -8.91 -37.31
N LYS A 115 -29.76 -7.66 -36.92
CA LYS A 115 -28.84 -6.54 -36.81
C LYS A 115 -27.69 -6.86 -35.83
N LYS A 116 -28.00 -7.45 -34.68
CA LYS A 116 -27.00 -7.82 -33.67
C LYS A 116 -26.03 -8.90 -34.16
N LEU A 117 -26.53 -9.95 -34.79
CA LEU A 117 -25.74 -11.09 -35.27
C LEU A 117 -24.93 -10.71 -36.52
N LYS A 118 -25.50 -9.95 -37.50
CA LYS A 118 -24.76 -9.39 -38.64
C LYS A 118 -23.55 -8.60 -38.18
N LEU A 119 -23.71 -7.73 -37.19
CA LEU A 119 -22.60 -6.97 -36.63
C LEU A 119 -21.55 -7.85 -35.95
N HIS A 120 -22.00 -8.88 -35.22
CA HIS A 120 -21.11 -9.85 -34.55
C HIS A 120 -20.27 -10.64 -35.57
N TYR A 121 -20.90 -11.21 -36.61
CA TYR A 121 -20.20 -11.99 -37.61
C TYR A 121 -19.33 -11.14 -38.53
N LYS A 122 -19.77 -9.92 -38.90
CA LYS A 122 -18.92 -8.96 -39.66
C LYS A 122 -17.63 -8.62 -38.90
N LYS A 123 -17.71 -8.38 -37.57
CA LYS A 123 -16.53 -8.15 -36.76
C LYS A 123 -15.60 -9.37 -36.72
N ARG A 124 -16.18 -10.57 -36.64
CA ARG A 124 -15.41 -11.82 -36.61
C ARG A 124 -14.73 -12.11 -37.94
N LEU A 125 -15.42 -11.86 -39.07
CA LEU A 125 -14.86 -12.02 -40.41
C LEU A 125 -13.72 -11.02 -40.65
N ASN A 126 -13.91 -9.75 -40.33
CA ASN A 126 -12.86 -8.73 -40.45
C ASN A 126 -11.63 -9.05 -39.60
N PHE A 127 -11.83 -9.59 -38.38
CA PHE A 127 -10.73 -10.08 -37.56
C PHE A 127 -9.95 -11.22 -38.23
N LEU A 128 -10.66 -12.17 -38.86
CA LEU A 128 -10.03 -13.27 -39.58
C LEU A 128 -9.32 -12.80 -40.85
N LYS A 129 -9.87 -11.83 -41.58
CA LYS A 129 -9.20 -11.20 -42.74
C LYS A 129 -7.90 -10.52 -42.34
N VAL A 130 -7.91 -9.71 -41.27
CA VAL A 130 -6.68 -9.04 -40.75
C VAL A 130 -5.64 -10.07 -40.31
N LYS A 131 -6.08 -11.13 -39.64
CA LYS A 131 -5.16 -12.19 -39.18
C LYS A 131 -4.47 -12.95 -40.31
N ASN A 132 -5.08 -12.98 -41.49
CA ASN A 132 -4.57 -13.64 -42.69
C ASN A 132 -4.04 -12.64 -43.75
N ASN A 133 -3.76 -11.39 -43.38
CA ASN A 133 -3.26 -10.31 -44.23
C ASN A 133 -4.11 -10.02 -45.47
N ILE A 134 -5.44 -10.26 -45.42
CA ILE A 134 -6.36 -9.99 -46.51
C ILE A 134 -6.85 -8.52 -46.35
N PRO A 135 -6.75 -7.67 -47.38
CA PRO A 135 -7.23 -6.28 -47.33
C PRO A 135 -8.72 -6.23 -46.97
N ILE A 136 -9.08 -5.31 -46.08
CA ILE A 136 -10.48 -5.01 -45.81
C ILE A 136 -10.89 -3.93 -46.80
N GLU A 137 -11.58 -4.33 -47.85
CA GLU A 137 -12.25 -3.37 -48.74
C GLU A 137 -13.25 -2.52 -47.93
N THR A 138 -13.15 -1.22 -48.07
CA THR A 138 -13.93 -0.26 -47.28
C THR A 138 -15.40 -0.14 -47.73
N GLU A 139 -15.81 -0.83 -48.82
CA GLU A 139 -17.19 -0.82 -49.28
C GLU A 139 -17.62 -2.15 -49.89
N THR A 140 -18.38 -2.93 -49.18
CA THR A 140 -19.39 -3.80 -49.78
C THR A 140 -20.75 -3.25 -49.36
N ARG A 141 -21.34 -2.42 -50.24
CA ARG A 141 -22.77 -2.05 -50.18
C ARG A 141 -23.61 -3.30 -50.33
N ILE A 142 -24.36 -3.64 -49.31
CA ILE A 142 -25.46 -4.62 -49.41
C ILE A 142 -26.66 -3.84 -49.89
N PRO A 143 -27.28 -4.18 -51.02
CA PRO A 143 -28.50 -3.51 -51.47
C PRO A 143 -29.58 -3.50 -50.41
N GLY A 144 -30.15 -2.34 -50.11
CA GLY A 144 -31.35 -2.23 -49.28
C GLY A 144 -31.17 -1.80 -47.81
N LEU A 145 -30.02 -1.22 -47.39
CA LEU A 145 -29.93 -0.63 -46.08
C LEU A 145 -29.12 0.68 -46.09
N ASP A 146 -29.81 1.79 -45.99
CA ASP A 146 -29.20 3.07 -45.59
C ASP A 146 -28.82 2.97 -44.10
N ILE A 147 -27.55 2.92 -43.82
CA ILE A 147 -27.03 2.90 -42.46
C ILE A 147 -26.42 4.26 -42.13
N PRO A 148 -26.86 4.96 -41.07
CA PRO A 148 -26.17 6.16 -40.60
C PRO A 148 -24.71 5.84 -40.34
N LYS A 149 -23.78 6.67 -40.77
CA LYS A 149 -22.32 6.51 -40.59
C LYS A 149 -22.01 6.10 -39.16
N PRO A 150 -21.32 4.96 -38.91
CA PRO A 150 -21.05 4.51 -37.59
C PRO A 150 -20.13 5.48 -36.87
N LYS A 151 -20.57 6.01 -35.75
CA LYS A 151 -19.66 6.71 -34.80
C LYS A 151 -18.46 5.79 -34.55
N LYS A 152 -17.27 6.21 -35.00
CA LYS A 152 -16.00 5.47 -34.86
C LYS A 152 -15.94 4.83 -33.48
N ASN A 153 -15.75 3.51 -33.40
CA ASN A 153 -15.80 2.71 -32.17
C ASN A 153 -14.57 3.03 -31.32
N ARG A 154 -14.61 4.17 -30.60
CA ARG A 154 -13.53 4.68 -29.70
C ARG A 154 -13.04 3.65 -28.68
N ARG A 155 -13.86 2.62 -28.34
CA ARG A 155 -13.47 1.59 -27.34
C ARG A 155 -12.44 0.57 -27.83
N PHE A 156 -12.47 0.14 -29.09
CA PHE A 156 -11.53 -0.88 -29.62
C PHE A 156 -10.15 -0.30 -29.89
N HIS A 157 -10.10 0.90 -30.47
CA HIS A 157 -8.83 1.60 -30.72
C HIS A 157 -8.13 1.97 -29.40
N LYS A 158 -8.91 2.35 -28.39
CA LYS A 158 -8.40 2.64 -27.03
C LYS A 158 -7.84 1.42 -26.31
N ARG A 159 -8.45 0.21 -26.49
CA ARG A 159 -7.95 -1.04 -25.87
C ARG A 159 -6.66 -1.53 -26.54
N SER A 160 -6.52 -1.36 -27.86
CA SER A 160 -5.29 -1.65 -28.61
C SER A 160 -4.16 -0.70 -28.25
N GLN A 161 -4.41 0.59 -28.17
CA GLN A 161 -3.44 1.60 -27.72
C GLN A 161 -3.04 1.38 -26.24
N TYR A 162 -4.00 1.06 -25.38
CA TYR A 162 -3.73 0.72 -23.99
C TYR A 162 -2.85 -0.53 -23.85
N ASN A 163 -3.11 -1.59 -24.64
CA ASN A 163 -2.30 -2.80 -24.62
C ASN A 163 -0.89 -2.58 -25.24
N LYS A 164 -0.77 -1.75 -26.28
CA LYS A 164 0.52 -1.32 -26.84
C LYS A 164 1.32 -0.50 -25.82
N TRP A 165 0.65 0.45 -25.16
CA TRP A 165 1.24 1.25 -24.10
C TRP A 165 1.70 0.35 -22.93
N LYS A 166 0.85 -0.59 -22.47
CA LYS A 166 1.18 -1.52 -21.37
C LYS A 166 2.39 -2.42 -21.71
N ARG A 167 2.57 -2.82 -22.98
CA ARG A 167 3.74 -3.57 -23.43
C ARG A 167 5.01 -2.69 -23.47
N LYS A 168 4.88 -1.42 -23.87
CA LYS A 168 5.99 -0.46 -23.90
C LYS A 168 6.46 -0.07 -22.49
N GLU A 169 5.52 0.05 -21.54
CA GLU A 169 5.82 0.35 -20.13
C GLU A 169 6.41 -0.85 -19.38
N ALA A 170 6.04 -2.08 -19.72
CA ALA A 170 6.64 -3.28 -19.14
C ALA A 170 8.15 -3.42 -19.43
N GLY A 171 8.67 -2.71 -20.43
CA GLY A 171 10.09 -2.65 -20.76
C GLY A 171 10.85 -1.49 -20.11
N ARG A 172 10.19 -0.53 -19.44
CA ARG A 172 10.88 0.54 -18.72
C ARG A 172 11.31 0.05 -17.34
N LYS A 173 12.63 -0.02 -17.12
CA LYS A 173 13.20 -0.23 -15.77
C LYS A 173 12.82 0.96 -14.90
N THR A 174 11.84 0.79 -14.01
CA THR A 174 11.60 1.73 -12.90
C THR A 174 12.73 1.54 -11.89
N GLU A 175 13.31 2.63 -11.39
CA GLU A 175 14.26 2.53 -10.27
C GLU A 175 13.66 1.71 -9.13
N SER A 176 14.44 0.76 -8.63
CA SER A 176 14.02 -0.01 -7.46
C SER A 176 13.95 0.90 -6.23
N ILE A 177 12.86 0.76 -5.50
CA ILE A 177 12.64 1.44 -4.22
C ILE A 177 13.09 0.60 -3.02
N VAL A 178 13.64 -0.59 -3.29
CA VAL A 178 13.99 -1.58 -2.28
C VAL A 178 15.48 -1.51 -2.01
N PHE A 179 15.82 -1.33 -0.76
CA PHE A 179 17.18 -1.45 -0.24
C PHE A 179 17.32 -2.82 0.43
N ASN A 180 18.07 -3.71 -0.19
CA ASN A 180 18.37 -5.00 0.42
C ASN A 180 19.70 -4.91 1.18
N LEU A 181 19.62 -4.86 2.50
CA LEU A 181 20.74 -4.90 3.45
C LEU A 181 20.79 -6.26 4.17
N SER A 182 20.10 -7.27 3.66
CA SER A 182 20.13 -8.62 4.18
C SER A 182 21.03 -9.52 3.32
N ASP A 183 21.49 -10.62 3.89
CA ASP A 183 22.24 -11.65 3.16
C ASP A 183 21.34 -12.51 2.26
N ILE A 184 20.01 -12.32 2.32
CA ILE A 184 19.06 -13.01 1.48
C ILE A 184 18.94 -12.29 0.13
N PRO A 185 19.34 -12.90 -0.98
CA PRO A 185 19.13 -12.32 -2.29
C PRO A 185 17.63 -12.23 -2.58
N LEU A 186 17.19 -11.07 -3.08
CA LEU A 186 15.81 -10.88 -3.50
C LEU A 186 15.59 -11.53 -4.86
N THR A 187 14.62 -12.44 -4.95
CA THR A 187 14.17 -12.96 -6.26
C THR A 187 13.40 -11.88 -7.00
N THR A 188 13.31 -11.99 -8.33
CA THR A 188 12.51 -11.08 -9.18
C THR A 188 11.07 -10.94 -8.71
N ALA A 189 10.48 -12.01 -8.16
CA ALA A 189 9.13 -11.97 -7.61
C ALA A 189 9.05 -11.18 -6.30
N MET A 190 10.07 -11.28 -5.43
CA MET A 190 10.16 -10.48 -4.19
C MET A 190 10.33 -9.00 -4.53
N GLU A 191 11.24 -8.67 -5.43
CA GLU A 191 11.43 -7.29 -5.91
C GLU A 191 10.16 -6.73 -6.54
N SER A 192 9.48 -7.50 -7.40
CA SER A 192 8.23 -7.09 -8.02
C SER A 192 7.18 -6.73 -6.98
N VAL A 193 6.99 -7.55 -5.94
CA VAL A 193 6.06 -7.27 -4.84
C VAL A 193 6.44 -6.01 -4.08
N LEU A 194 7.70 -5.92 -3.66
CA LEU A 194 8.18 -4.80 -2.84
C LEU A 194 8.11 -3.48 -3.61
N ASN A 195 8.44 -3.49 -4.91
CA ASN A 195 8.33 -2.32 -5.80
C ASN A 195 6.89 -1.86 -6.09
N ARG A 196 5.86 -2.66 -5.75
CA ARG A 196 4.47 -2.18 -5.77
C ARG A 196 4.21 -1.09 -4.73
N GLY A 197 5.02 -1.05 -3.68
CA GLY A 197 4.92 -0.09 -2.57
C GLY A 197 4.00 -0.56 -1.45
N LEU A 198 4.24 -0.08 -0.25
CA LEU A 198 3.55 -0.52 0.98
C LEU A 198 2.03 -0.25 0.99
N SER A 199 1.58 0.75 0.25
CA SER A 199 0.14 1.09 0.15
C SER A 199 -0.64 0.16 -0.78
N PHE A 200 0.03 -0.67 -1.58
CA PHE A 200 -0.62 -1.61 -2.49
C PHE A 200 -1.45 -2.65 -1.74
N VAL A 201 -2.69 -2.83 -2.16
CA VAL A 201 -3.63 -3.80 -1.60
C VAL A 201 -3.77 -4.99 -2.55
N PRO A 202 -3.31 -6.19 -2.16
CA PRO A 202 -3.64 -7.42 -2.85
C PRO A 202 -5.14 -7.65 -2.87
N THR A 203 -5.67 -8.17 -3.98
CA THR A 203 -7.10 -8.45 -4.11
C THR A 203 -7.48 -9.64 -3.21
N PRO A 204 -8.41 -9.49 -2.26
CA PRO A 204 -8.92 -10.62 -1.50
C PRO A 204 -9.72 -11.56 -2.40
N GLU A 205 -9.64 -12.84 -2.12
CA GLU A 205 -10.26 -13.88 -2.95
C GLU A 205 -11.80 -13.82 -2.89
N LYS A 206 -12.36 -13.68 -1.69
CA LYS A 206 -13.80 -13.70 -1.41
C LYS A 206 -14.26 -12.50 -0.59
N ILE A 207 -15.54 -12.20 -0.65
CA ILE A 207 -16.18 -11.20 0.22
C ILE A 207 -16.26 -11.78 1.64
N ASP A 208 -15.79 -11.04 2.64
CA ASP A 208 -16.00 -11.39 4.05
C ASP A 208 -17.43 -11.05 4.48
N ILE A 209 -18.29 -12.06 4.46
CA ILE A 209 -19.71 -11.92 4.82
C ILE A 209 -19.90 -11.64 6.32
N SER A 210 -19.03 -12.19 7.19
CA SER A 210 -19.12 -11.97 8.63
C SER A 210 -18.83 -10.53 8.98
N LEU A 211 -17.74 -9.98 8.42
CA LEU A 211 -17.37 -8.56 8.58
C LEU A 211 -18.47 -7.64 8.03
N LEU A 212 -19.03 -7.97 6.85
CA LEU A 212 -20.12 -7.19 6.26
C LEU A 212 -21.37 -7.14 7.15
N LYS A 213 -21.77 -8.28 7.75
CA LYS A 213 -22.88 -8.34 8.72
C LYS A 213 -22.62 -7.42 9.91
N SER A 214 -21.40 -7.46 10.48
CA SER A 214 -20.99 -6.60 11.58
C SER A 214 -21.04 -5.11 11.19
N ASP A 215 -20.56 -4.75 9.99
CA ASP A 215 -20.58 -3.37 9.52
C ASP A 215 -22.01 -2.87 9.28
N LEU A 216 -22.91 -3.69 8.75
CA LEU A 216 -24.33 -3.37 8.57
C LEU A 216 -25.05 -3.21 9.92
N ALA A 217 -24.76 -4.06 10.91
CA ALA A 217 -25.30 -3.92 12.26
C ALA A 217 -24.86 -2.62 12.94
N LYS A 218 -23.57 -2.24 12.80
CA LYS A 218 -23.07 -0.93 13.28
C LYS A 218 -23.74 0.23 12.57
N TYR A 219 -24.02 0.10 11.28
CA TYR A 219 -24.75 1.11 10.52
C TYR A 219 -26.20 1.26 11.01
N SER A 220 -26.91 0.14 11.16
CA SER A 220 -28.30 0.15 11.69
C SER A 220 -28.36 0.83 13.05
N ARG A 221 -27.41 0.50 13.94
CA ARG A 221 -27.32 1.15 15.26
C ARG A 221 -27.13 2.68 15.16
N LYS A 222 -26.26 3.15 14.25
CA LYS A 222 -26.07 4.61 14.05
C LYS A 222 -27.31 5.30 13.54
N ILE A 223 -28.06 4.67 12.64
CA ILE A 223 -29.31 5.20 12.11
C ILE A 223 -30.36 5.30 13.22
N LEU A 224 -30.52 4.26 14.03
CA LEU A 224 -31.46 4.24 15.15
C LEU A 224 -31.12 5.28 16.20
N TRP A 225 -29.84 5.45 16.56
CA TRP A 225 -29.42 6.51 17.48
C TRP A 225 -29.64 7.92 16.90
N LYS A 226 -29.48 8.10 15.58
CA LYS A 226 -29.80 9.41 14.96
C LYS A 226 -31.29 9.72 15.08
N TYR A 227 -32.16 8.74 14.87
CA TYR A 227 -33.62 8.91 15.04
C TYR A 227 -33.94 9.26 16.48
N GLU A 228 -33.52 8.48 17.47
CA GLU A 228 -33.82 8.71 18.90
C GLU A 228 -33.31 10.06 19.42
N LEU A 229 -32.12 10.50 18.98
CA LEU A 229 -31.57 11.78 19.39
C LEU A 229 -32.25 13.00 18.73
N PHE A 230 -32.92 12.78 17.59
CA PHE A 230 -33.65 13.82 16.91
C PHE A 230 -34.97 14.14 17.62
N GLU A 231 -35.62 13.13 18.23
CA GLU A 231 -36.88 13.31 19.01
C GLU A 231 -36.64 13.88 20.40
N LYS A 232 -35.47 13.60 20.97
CA LYS A 232 -35.12 14.17 22.27
C LYS A 232 -34.41 15.50 22.01
N ASP A 233 -35.11 16.61 22.17
CA ASP A 233 -34.51 17.87 22.57
C ASP A 233 -33.81 17.59 23.90
N ILE A 234 -32.51 17.26 23.82
CA ILE A 234 -31.68 17.08 25.01
C ILE A 234 -31.59 18.48 25.59
N GLN A 235 -32.40 18.76 26.59
CA GLN A 235 -32.11 19.84 27.53
C GLN A 235 -30.79 19.50 28.15
N ASP A 236 -29.72 20.11 27.60
CA ASP A 236 -28.37 20.03 28.15
C ASP A 236 -28.52 20.52 29.59
N ASP A 237 -28.38 19.63 30.59
CA ASP A 237 -28.25 20.05 31.98
C ASP A 237 -27.03 21.00 32.04
N PRO A 238 -27.22 22.29 32.33
CA PRO A 238 -26.15 23.27 32.34
C PRO A 238 -25.05 22.91 33.34
N ASN A 239 -25.33 22.07 34.34
CA ASN A 239 -24.41 21.61 35.37
C ASN A 239 -23.74 20.26 35.02
N ALA A 240 -24.15 19.59 33.95
CA ALA A 240 -23.55 18.32 33.58
C ALA A 240 -22.15 18.52 32.96
N VAL A 241 -21.16 17.73 33.41
CA VAL A 241 -19.83 17.70 32.81
C VAL A 241 -19.95 17.14 31.39
N LYS A 242 -19.67 17.98 30.37
CA LYS A 242 -19.76 17.58 28.97
C LYS A 242 -18.65 16.60 28.61
N ASP A 243 -19.02 15.49 27.94
CA ASP A 243 -18.08 14.51 27.45
C ASP A 243 -17.10 15.14 26.44
N VAL A 244 -15.80 14.95 26.66
CA VAL A 244 -14.73 15.31 25.73
C VAL A 244 -14.64 14.30 24.59
N PHE A 245 -14.73 13.03 24.93
CA PHE A 245 -14.84 11.97 23.94
C PHE A 245 -16.29 11.75 23.53
N LYS A 246 -16.53 11.57 22.24
CA LYS A 246 -17.86 11.16 21.78
C LYS A 246 -18.19 9.79 22.38
N PRO A 247 -19.31 9.67 23.13
CA PRO A 247 -19.68 8.41 23.76
C PRO A 247 -19.84 7.30 22.71
N ASN A 248 -19.19 6.17 22.95
CA ASN A 248 -19.37 4.99 22.13
C ASN A 248 -20.69 4.32 22.49
N LYS A 249 -21.76 4.70 21.79
CA LYS A 249 -23.08 4.08 21.96
C LYS A 249 -23.03 2.64 21.45
N ALA A 250 -22.45 1.74 22.25
CA ALA A 250 -22.25 0.34 21.91
C ALA A 250 -23.56 -0.44 21.78
N ASN A 251 -24.60 -0.04 22.53
CA ASN A 251 -25.90 -0.70 22.56
C ASN A 251 -26.86 -0.09 21.53
N PHE A 252 -27.86 -0.85 21.13
CA PHE A 252 -29.00 -0.32 20.38
C PHE A 252 -29.86 0.51 21.30
N PRO A 253 -30.53 1.58 20.80
CA PRO A 253 -31.51 2.33 21.60
C PRO A 253 -32.66 1.40 21.99
N LYS A 254 -33.28 1.72 23.12
CA LYS A 254 -34.40 0.94 23.71
C LYS A 254 -35.77 1.32 23.16
N THR A 255 -35.85 2.43 22.41
CA THR A 255 -37.11 2.93 21.84
C THR A 255 -37.68 2.06 20.75
N LYS A 256 -38.99 2.03 20.60
CA LYS A 256 -39.67 1.29 19.54
C LYS A 256 -39.33 1.91 18.17
N THR A 257 -38.72 1.12 17.30
CA THR A 257 -38.34 1.58 15.96
C THR A 257 -39.58 1.75 15.07
N PRO A 258 -39.81 2.91 14.45
CA PRO A 258 -40.92 3.14 13.51
C PRO A 258 -40.88 2.15 12.34
N ALA A 259 -42.10 1.79 11.87
CA ALA A 259 -42.25 0.82 10.80
C ALA A 259 -41.50 1.17 9.49
N PRO A 260 -41.51 2.44 8.98
CA PRO A 260 -40.78 2.84 7.81
C PRO A 260 -39.26 2.68 7.98
N LEU A 261 -38.74 3.06 9.15
CA LEU A 261 -37.33 2.95 9.48
C LEU A 261 -36.88 1.48 9.62
N LYS A 262 -37.69 0.64 10.26
CA LYS A 262 -37.46 -0.80 10.38
C LYS A 262 -37.43 -1.47 8.98
N THR A 263 -38.36 -1.11 8.11
CA THR A 263 -38.42 -1.60 6.72
C THR A 263 -37.18 -1.17 5.93
N PHE A 264 -36.76 0.10 6.03
CA PHE A 264 -35.54 0.62 5.40
C PHE A 264 -34.31 -0.19 5.82
N LEU A 265 -34.12 -0.38 7.13
CA LEU A 265 -32.96 -1.12 7.66
C LEU A 265 -32.96 -2.58 7.22
N ASN A 266 -34.10 -3.27 7.33
CA ASN A 266 -34.23 -4.68 6.95
C ASN A 266 -34.04 -4.91 5.44
N SER A 267 -34.63 -4.05 4.61
CA SER A 267 -34.50 -4.15 3.15
C SER A 267 -33.07 -3.83 2.69
N THR A 268 -32.43 -2.82 3.28
CA THR A 268 -31.04 -2.49 3.00
C THR A 268 -30.10 -3.65 3.40
N TYR A 269 -30.33 -4.23 4.58
CA TYR A 269 -29.58 -5.38 5.08
C TYR A 269 -29.74 -6.60 4.15
N SER A 270 -30.99 -6.98 3.86
CA SER A 270 -31.32 -8.17 3.05
C SER A 270 -30.81 -8.05 1.61
N ASP A 271 -31.05 -6.91 0.95
CA ASP A 271 -30.61 -6.69 -0.43
C ASP A 271 -29.07 -6.66 -0.55
N THR A 272 -28.39 -6.04 0.42
CA THR A 272 -26.93 -5.98 0.44
C THR A 272 -26.34 -7.37 0.66
N LEU A 273 -26.79 -8.10 1.69
CA LEU A 273 -26.30 -9.44 1.98
C LEU A 273 -26.67 -10.45 0.90
N GLY A 274 -27.91 -10.44 0.41
CA GLY A 274 -28.37 -11.33 -0.66
C GLY A 274 -27.56 -11.13 -1.93
N SER A 275 -27.26 -9.88 -2.29
CA SER A 275 -26.40 -9.58 -3.45
C SER A 275 -24.96 -10.02 -3.26
N CYS A 276 -24.42 -9.91 -2.06
CA CYS A 276 -23.06 -10.36 -1.73
C CYS A 276 -22.98 -11.90 -1.66
N LYS A 277 -23.98 -12.58 -1.05
CA LYS A 277 -24.04 -14.05 -1.00
C LYS A 277 -24.07 -14.66 -2.40
N ARG A 278 -24.89 -14.15 -3.33
CA ARG A 278 -24.93 -14.61 -4.74
C ARG A 278 -23.61 -14.45 -5.48
N ARG A 279 -22.67 -13.65 -4.96
CA ARG A 279 -21.34 -13.40 -5.55
C ARG A 279 -20.21 -14.00 -4.71
N HIS A 280 -20.50 -14.51 -3.53
CA HIS A 280 -19.50 -15.04 -2.59
C HIS A 280 -18.73 -16.23 -3.17
N ASP A 281 -19.41 -17.11 -3.95
CA ASP A 281 -18.77 -18.28 -4.57
C ASP A 281 -17.89 -17.93 -5.77
N ARG A 282 -17.96 -16.68 -6.23
CA ARG A 282 -17.07 -16.17 -7.28
C ARG A 282 -15.75 -15.74 -6.67
N ARG A 283 -14.64 -16.17 -7.26
CA ARG A 283 -13.32 -15.68 -6.92
C ARG A 283 -13.05 -14.36 -7.65
N ALA A 284 -12.56 -13.36 -6.93
CA ALA A 284 -12.08 -12.15 -7.56
C ALA A 284 -10.77 -12.44 -8.30
N LYS A 285 -10.57 -11.77 -9.45
CA LYS A 285 -9.29 -11.88 -10.17
C LYS A 285 -8.17 -11.29 -9.31
N SER A 286 -7.16 -12.10 -9.02
CA SER A 286 -5.98 -11.64 -8.31
C SER A 286 -5.26 -10.53 -9.08
N ASN A 287 -4.77 -9.52 -8.37
CA ASN A 287 -3.92 -8.45 -8.90
C ASN A 287 -2.42 -8.69 -8.63
N ILE A 288 -2.10 -9.84 -8.04
CA ILE A 288 -0.73 -10.36 -7.86
C ILE A 288 -0.65 -11.75 -8.49
N SER A 289 0.51 -12.11 -9.01
CA SER A 289 0.78 -13.44 -9.58
C SER A 289 1.01 -14.47 -8.48
N ASP A 290 0.91 -15.76 -8.82
CA ASP A 290 1.18 -16.86 -7.88
C ASP A 290 2.62 -16.82 -7.36
N LYS A 291 3.60 -16.44 -8.22
CA LYS A 291 5.00 -16.24 -7.82
C LYS A 291 5.14 -15.11 -6.79
N GLU A 292 4.44 -13.99 -6.97
CA GLU A 292 4.43 -12.89 -6.02
C GLU A 292 3.74 -13.28 -4.70
N GLN A 293 2.69 -14.09 -4.76
CA GLN A 293 2.02 -14.60 -3.55
C GLN A 293 2.93 -15.53 -2.75
N ALA A 294 3.65 -16.40 -3.45
CA ALA A 294 4.66 -17.26 -2.85
C ALA A 294 5.81 -16.45 -2.22
N ALA A 295 6.27 -15.38 -2.89
CA ALA A 295 7.28 -14.48 -2.37
C ALA A 295 6.82 -13.77 -1.08
N ILE A 296 5.57 -13.31 -1.02
CA ILE A 296 4.99 -12.74 0.21
C ILE A 296 5.00 -13.78 1.35
N LYS A 297 4.59 -15.02 1.08
CA LYS A 297 4.58 -16.12 2.07
C LYS A 297 5.99 -16.41 2.57
N PHE A 298 6.96 -16.48 1.66
CA PHE A 298 8.37 -16.68 2.01
C PHE A 298 8.90 -15.58 2.93
N MET A 299 8.74 -14.30 2.55
CA MET A 299 9.18 -13.17 3.38
C MET A 299 8.52 -13.18 4.77
N LYS A 300 7.22 -13.48 4.85
CA LYS A 300 6.52 -13.63 6.14
C LYS A 300 7.08 -14.75 7.00
N ASN A 301 7.40 -15.88 6.40
CA ASN A 301 7.99 -17.02 7.12
C ASN A 301 9.37 -16.63 7.67
N LYS A 302 10.24 -16.02 6.84
CA LYS A 302 11.56 -15.54 7.26
C LYS A 302 11.49 -14.51 8.39
N GLN A 303 10.50 -13.62 8.37
CA GLN A 303 10.24 -12.71 9.49
C GLN A 303 9.76 -13.45 10.73
N SER A 304 8.91 -14.49 10.58
CA SER A 304 8.40 -15.27 11.73
C SER A 304 9.48 -16.17 12.34
N GLU A 305 10.47 -16.55 11.56
CA GLU A 305 11.67 -17.28 11.98
C GLU A 305 12.69 -16.36 12.68
N GLY A 306 12.49 -15.04 12.67
CA GLY A 306 13.41 -14.08 13.27
C GLY A 306 14.67 -13.85 12.43
N ILE A 307 14.65 -14.13 11.12
CA ILE A 307 15.81 -14.00 10.22
C ILE A 307 15.89 -12.62 9.62
N ILE A 308 14.78 -12.12 9.07
CA ILE A 308 14.74 -10.79 8.45
C ILE A 308 13.68 -9.90 9.08
N THR A 309 13.87 -8.61 8.94
CA THR A 309 12.86 -7.59 9.18
C THR A 309 12.70 -6.67 7.98
N ILE A 310 11.48 -6.22 7.71
CA ILE A 310 11.15 -5.30 6.61
C ILE A 310 10.58 -4.04 7.21
N LYS A 311 11.19 -2.89 6.90
CA LYS A 311 10.78 -1.58 7.40
C LYS A 311 10.68 -0.57 6.25
N PRO A 312 9.79 0.42 6.34
CA PRO A 312 9.89 1.60 5.49
C PRO A 312 11.18 2.36 5.84
N VAL A 313 11.75 3.10 4.91
CA VAL A 313 12.84 4.04 5.21
C VAL A 313 12.29 5.34 5.79
N ASP A 314 13.12 6.06 6.57
CA ASP A 314 12.70 7.28 7.29
C ASP A 314 12.25 8.41 6.33
N LYS A 315 13.01 8.65 5.27
CA LYS A 315 12.72 9.67 4.26
C LYS A 315 12.84 9.06 2.87
N GLY A 316 12.13 9.61 1.88
CA GLY A 316 12.24 9.20 0.48
C GLY A 316 11.35 8.02 0.04
N GLY A 317 10.53 7.43 0.92
CA GLY A 317 9.48 6.49 0.53
C GLY A 317 9.95 5.08 0.11
N GLY A 318 11.20 4.68 0.40
CA GLY A 318 11.73 3.36 0.08
C GLY A 318 11.35 2.27 1.10
N LEU A 319 11.78 1.06 0.82
CA LEU A 319 11.67 -0.12 1.67
C LEU A 319 13.05 -0.68 1.96
N CYS A 320 13.29 -1.11 3.19
CA CYS A 320 14.52 -1.74 3.59
C CYS A 320 14.26 -3.17 4.08
N VAL A 321 14.99 -4.13 3.55
CA VAL A 321 15.04 -5.52 4.02
C VAL A 321 16.37 -5.70 4.71
N MET A 322 16.36 -6.13 5.98
CA MET A 322 17.55 -6.23 6.84
C MET A 322 17.57 -7.57 7.57
N MET A 323 18.73 -8.01 8.00
CA MET A 323 18.80 -9.09 8.98
C MET A 323 18.20 -8.61 10.30
N GLN A 324 17.48 -9.48 11.01
CA GLN A 324 16.82 -9.11 12.27
C GLN A 324 17.84 -8.81 13.37
N ASP A 325 18.97 -9.51 13.39
CA ASP A 325 20.01 -9.29 14.38
C ASP A 325 20.70 -7.93 14.20
N ASP A 326 21.03 -7.53 12.96
CA ASP A 326 21.59 -6.20 12.66
C ASP A 326 20.61 -5.10 13.09
N TYR A 327 19.32 -5.29 12.78
CA TYR A 327 18.29 -4.36 13.20
C TYR A 327 18.13 -4.29 14.73
N SER A 328 18.18 -5.42 15.41
CA SER A 328 18.09 -5.47 16.88
C SER A 328 19.28 -4.80 17.53
N LEU A 329 20.48 -5.03 17.00
CA LEU A 329 21.72 -4.42 17.48
C LEU A 329 21.65 -2.89 17.36
N GLU A 330 21.27 -2.36 16.22
CA GLU A 330 21.08 -0.92 16.01
C GLU A 330 20.05 -0.34 16.99
N MET A 331 18.94 -1.03 17.21
CA MET A 331 17.91 -0.55 18.14
C MET A 331 18.39 -0.57 19.59
N TYR A 332 19.21 -1.54 20.00
CA TYR A 332 19.82 -1.53 21.33
C TYR A 332 20.86 -0.41 21.49
N ASP A 333 21.58 -0.04 20.41
CA ASP A 333 22.47 1.12 20.44
C ASP A 333 21.68 2.42 20.67
N GLN A 334 20.52 2.57 20.02
CA GLN A 334 19.62 3.71 20.27
C GLN A 334 19.10 3.72 21.73
N LEU A 335 18.80 2.56 22.31
CA LEU A 335 18.34 2.46 23.68
C LEU A 335 19.43 2.74 24.72
N LYS A 336 20.69 2.53 24.37
CA LYS A 336 21.86 2.84 25.22
C LYS A 336 22.38 4.27 25.01
N ALA A 337 21.78 5.05 24.13
CA ALA A 337 22.19 6.41 23.89
C ALA A 337 22.13 7.25 25.17
N VAL A 338 23.16 8.06 25.37
CA VAL A 338 23.37 8.87 26.58
C VAL A 338 23.08 10.32 26.28
N PHE A 339 22.41 10.97 27.19
CA PHE A 339 22.19 12.39 27.22
C PHE A 339 23.22 13.05 28.17
N THR A 340 23.90 14.08 27.71
CA THR A 340 24.85 14.84 28.54
C THR A 340 24.15 16.11 29.01
N HIS A 341 24.06 16.28 30.33
CA HIS A 341 23.50 17.47 30.95
C HIS A 341 24.49 18.67 30.88
N SER A 342 23.99 19.87 31.14
CA SER A 342 24.79 21.09 31.13
C SER A 342 25.93 21.10 32.18
N ASP A 343 25.79 20.35 33.27
CA ASP A 343 26.80 20.16 34.31
C ASP A 343 27.82 19.04 33.96
N GLY A 344 27.75 18.47 32.76
CA GLY A 344 28.59 17.36 32.31
C GLY A 344 28.17 15.98 32.80
N THR A 345 27.15 15.88 33.64
CA THR A 345 26.62 14.60 34.08
C THR A 345 25.91 13.87 32.90
N LYS A 346 25.90 12.56 32.92
CA LYS A 346 25.33 11.74 31.87
C LYS A 346 24.17 10.92 32.39
N SER A 347 23.01 10.96 31.68
CA SER A 347 21.88 10.09 31.94
C SER A 347 21.45 9.40 30.66
N GLN A 348 20.78 8.26 30.78
CA GLN A 348 20.25 7.54 29.64
C GLN A 348 18.91 8.13 29.19
N PHE A 349 18.67 8.26 27.89
CA PHE A 349 17.35 8.60 27.35
C PHE A 349 16.31 7.53 27.68
N TYR A 350 16.72 6.27 27.72
CA TYR A 350 15.86 5.11 27.93
C TYR A 350 16.46 4.21 29.01
N GLU A 351 15.62 3.72 29.90
CA GLU A 351 16.02 2.88 31.01
C GLU A 351 15.23 1.56 30.99
N ARG A 352 15.95 0.46 31.22
CA ARG A 352 15.28 -0.86 31.38
C ARG A 352 14.54 -0.86 32.72
N THR A 353 13.30 -1.31 32.70
CA THR A 353 12.43 -1.24 33.88
C THR A 353 11.71 -2.55 34.17
N THR A 354 11.01 -2.60 35.32
CA THR A 354 10.31 -3.78 35.78
C THR A 354 8.80 -3.67 35.60
N GLN A 355 8.10 -4.80 35.56
CA GLN A 355 6.64 -4.83 35.55
C GLN A 355 6.06 -4.12 36.80
N LYS A 356 6.68 -4.23 37.95
CA LYS A 356 6.26 -3.56 39.19
C LYS A 356 6.21 -2.04 39.07
N ASN A 357 7.21 -1.43 38.40
CA ASN A 357 7.21 0.03 38.17
C ASN A 357 6.11 0.43 37.18
N PHE A 358 5.88 -0.37 36.15
CA PHE A 358 4.80 -0.17 35.21
C PHE A 358 3.43 -0.24 35.89
N ASP A 359 3.21 -1.24 36.75
CA ASP A 359 1.94 -1.41 37.48
C ASP A 359 1.69 -0.26 38.48
N LYS A 360 2.74 0.24 39.16
CA LYS A 360 2.63 1.46 40.01
C LYS A 360 2.16 2.66 39.22
N LEU A 361 2.66 2.87 38.00
CA LEU A 361 2.19 3.97 37.15
C LEU A 361 0.72 3.78 36.74
N ILE A 362 0.31 2.57 36.37
CA ILE A 362 -1.09 2.26 36.07
C ILE A 362 -1.99 2.61 37.25
N GLN A 363 -1.60 2.27 38.46
CA GLN A 363 -2.35 2.60 39.69
C GLN A 363 -2.46 4.12 39.87
N ARG A 364 -1.36 4.87 39.69
CA ARG A 364 -1.38 6.36 39.75
C ARG A 364 -2.33 6.93 38.69
N MET A 365 -2.25 6.46 37.43
CA MET A 365 -3.15 6.90 36.36
C MET A 365 -4.63 6.66 36.71
N SER A 366 -4.96 5.46 37.20
CA SER A 366 -6.33 5.11 37.59
C SER A 366 -6.81 5.95 38.81
N SER A 367 -5.91 6.22 39.77
CA SER A 367 -6.21 7.07 40.93
C SER A 367 -6.54 8.51 40.50
N THR A 368 -5.69 9.13 39.68
CA THR A 368 -5.94 10.50 39.18
C THR A 368 -7.24 10.60 38.37
N ILE A 369 -7.56 9.59 37.55
CA ILE A 369 -8.84 9.54 36.84
C ILE A 369 -10.01 9.49 37.80
N LYS A 370 -9.96 8.66 38.86
CA LYS A 370 -11.01 8.57 39.88
C LYS A 370 -11.17 9.87 40.65
N THR A 371 -10.08 10.53 41.01
CA THR A 371 -10.09 11.85 41.65
C THR A 371 -10.78 12.89 40.76
N GLY A 372 -10.47 12.90 39.43
CA GLY A 372 -11.13 13.81 38.51
C GLY A 372 -12.64 13.58 38.36
N VAL A 373 -13.12 12.33 38.53
CA VAL A 373 -14.55 12.04 38.56
C VAL A 373 -15.19 12.51 39.89
N SER A 374 -14.57 12.20 41.02
CA SER A 374 -15.09 12.58 42.34
C SER A 374 -15.17 14.10 42.54
N GLN A 375 -14.28 14.85 41.91
CA GLN A 375 -14.23 16.30 41.87
C GLN A 375 -15.07 16.94 40.76
N ASN A 376 -15.84 16.18 39.99
CA ASN A 376 -16.63 16.64 38.84
C ASN A 376 -15.83 17.38 37.76
N ILE A 377 -14.52 17.09 37.63
CA ILE A 377 -13.65 17.66 36.60
C ILE A 377 -13.86 16.94 35.25
N ILE A 378 -14.02 15.61 35.28
CA ILE A 378 -14.24 14.79 34.10
C ILE A 378 -15.48 13.91 34.24
N SER A 379 -16.14 13.60 33.14
CA SER A 379 -17.30 12.73 33.14
C SER A 379 -16.93 11.26 33.42
N SER A 380 -17.86 10.49 34.01
CA SER A 380 -17.68 9.04 34.15
C SER A 380 -17.51 8.31 32.82
N SER A 381 -18.02 8.87 31.71
CA SER A 381 -17.85 8.36 30.35
C SER A 381 -16.41 8.53 29.86
N ASP A 382 -15.85 9.72 30.02
CA ASP A 382 -14.47 10.03 29.68
C ASP A 382 -13.48 9.22 30.54
N ALA A 383 -13.75 9.14 31.84
CA ALA A 383 -12.97 8.34 32.79
C ALA A 383 -12.85 6.88 32.32
N LYS A 384 -13.99 6.26 31.97
CA LYS A 384 -14.01 4.86 31.45
C LYS A 384 -13.21 4.69 30.16
N ILE A 385 -13.17 5.72 29.30
CA ILE A 385 -12.40 5.69 28.05
C ILE A 385 -10.91 5.86 28.32
N MET A 386 -10.54 6.67 29.32
CA MET A 386 -9.14 6.94 29.70
C MET A 386 -8.52 5.86 30.56
N GLU A 387 -9.32 4.98 31.18
CA GLU A 387 -8.83 3.93 32.07
C GLU A 387 -7.71 3.11 31.41
N PRO A 388 -6.54 2.95 32.06
CA PRO A 388 -5.41 2.22 31.52
C PRO A 388 -5.72 0.75 31.23
N ASN A 389 -5.23 0.21 30.15
CA ASN A 389 -5.53 -1.14 29.68
C ASN A 389 -4.41 -2.16 29.95
N GLY A 390 -3.38 -1.82 30.72
CA GLY A 390 -2.27 -2.70 31.04
C GLY A 390 -1.30 -3.01 29.88
N GLN A 391 -1.33 -2.23 28.79
CA GLN A 391 -0.46 -2.47 27.64
C GLN A 391 0.59 -1.36 27.48
N PRO A 392 1.90 -1.71 27.42
CA PRO A 392 2.95 -0.75 27.09
C PRO A 392 2.92 -0.40 25.59
N GLY A 393 3.54 0.72 25.22
CA GLY A 393 3.84 1.06 23.85
C GLY A 393 4.77 0.02 23.19
N LYS A 394 5.05 0.18 21.89
CA LYS A 394 5.97 -0.73 21.18
C LYS A 394 7.01 0.08 20.43
N LEU A 395 8.29 -0.16 20.73
CA LEU A 395 9.40 0.49 20.03
C LEU A 395 9.66 -0.21 18.69
N TYR A 396 9.89 0.58 17.66
CA TYR A 396 10.45 0.14 16.39
C TYR A 396 11.30 1.25 15.75
N GLY A 397 12.27 0.86 14.94
CA GLY A 397 13.16 1.78 14.23
C GLY A 397 12.81 1.90 12.75
N VAL A 398 13.06 3.08 12.19
CA VAL A 398 12.92 3.38 10.76
C VAL A 398 14.29 3.77 10.23
N PRO A 399 14.91 2.99 9.28
CA PRO A 399 16.27 3.24 8.82
C PRO A 399 16.42 4.59 8.09
N LYS A 400 17.44 5.36 8.44
CA LYS A 400 17.79 6.64 7.84
C LYS A 400 18.77 6.44 6.66
N MET A 401 18.27 5.98 5.51
CA MET A 401 19.11 5.63 4.34
C MET A 401 19.94 6.80 3.79
N HIS A 402 19.62 8.04 4.16
CA HIS A 402 20.37 9.24 3.81
C HIS A 402 21.58 9.50 4.75
N LYS A 403 21.69 8.76 5.84
CA LYS A 403 22.86 8.78 6.73
C LYS A 403 23.78 7.61 6.40
N GLY A 404 25.07 7.82 6.43
CA GLY A 404 26.05 6.76 6.22
C GLY A 404 25.91 5.61 7.22
N ILE A 405 26.39 4.44 6.85
CA ILE A 405 26.50 3.29 7.75
C ILE A 405 27.73 3.52 8.62
N LYS A 406 27.57 3.44 9.95
CA LYS A 406 28.68 3.54 10.90
C LYS A 406 29.65 2.37 10.74
N GLU A 407 30.89 2.61 11.08
CA GLU A 407 31.93 1.58 11.15
C GLU A 407 31.44 0.39 12.01
N ASN A 408 31.71 -0.81 11.60
CA ASN A 408 31.29 -2.05 12.26
C ASN A 408 29.74 -2.26 12.33
N ARG A 409 28.96 -1.58 11.49
CA ARG A 409 27.53 -1.80 11.32
C ARG A 409 27.22 -2.22 9.88
N ARG A 410 26.08 -2.92 9.69
CA ARG A 410 25.63 -3.37 8.37
C ARG A 410 24.38 -2.61 7.88
N ILE A 411 23.81 -1.79 8.75
CA ILE A 411 22.62 -0.98 8.46
C ILE A 411 22.84 0.46 8.94
N PRO A 412 22.18 1.44 8.30
CA PRO A 412 22.25 2.82 8.74
C PRO A 412 21.51 3.03 10.07
N PRO A 413 21.81 4.14 10.80
CA PRO A 413 21.12 4.44 12.05
C PRO A 413 19.61 4.55 11.83
N CYS A 414 18.84 4.08 12.81
CA CYS A 414 17.39 4.09 12.79
C CYS A 414 16.83 5.29 13.57
N ARG A 415 15.66 5.81 13.17
CA ARG A 415 14.85 6.70 13.99
C ARG A 415 14.03 5.85 14.96
N PRO A 416 14.17 5.99 16.29
CA PRO A 416 13.34 5.27 17.25
C PRO A 416 11.92 5.87 17.28
N ILE A 417 10.92 5.03 17.16
CA ILE A 417 9.50 5.42 17.23
C ILE A 417 8.79 4.50 18.20
N VAL A 418 8.10 5.09 19.19
CA VAL A 418 7.25 4.34 20.11
C VAL A 418 5.80 4.41 19.62
N ALA A 419 5.27 3.27 19.18
CA ALA A 419 3.86 3.16 18.79
C ALA A 419 2.99 3.09 20.04
N ASN A 420 2.39 4.20 20.43
CA ASN A 420 1.53 4.29 21.61
C ASN A 420 0.04 3.97 21.33
N LYS A 421 -0.29 3.58 20.09
CA LYS A 421 -1.66 3.16 19.78
C LYS A 421 -2.04 1.90 20.55
N GLY A 422 -3.07 1.98 21.37
CA GLY A 422 -3.52 0.91 22.25
C GLY A 422 -2.67 0.77 23.54
N SER A 423 -1.81 1.75 23.85
CA SER A 423 -1.08 1.81 25.13
C SER A 423 -1.91 2.43 26.24
N ASN A 424 -1.45 2.29 27.47
CA ASN A 424 -2.07 2.88 28.66
C ASN A 424 -2.27 4.39 28.58
N SER A 425 -1.30 5.10 28.02
CA SER A 425 -1.31 6.57 27.96
C SER A 425 -2.05 7.11 26.75
N GLU A 426 -2.47 6.28 25.77
CA GLU A 426 -3.07 6.79 24.51
C GLU A 426 -4.25 7.71 24.74
N LYS A 427 -5.23 7.27 25.57
CA LYS A 427 -6.49 8.01 25.75
C LYS A 427 -6.34 9.21 26.66
N MET A 428 -5.55 9.09 27.71
CA MET A 428 -5.18 10.19 28.57
C MET A 428 -4.44 11.29 27.77
N SER A 429 -3.47 10.89 26.95
CA SER A 429 -2.75 11.79 26.03
C SER A 429 -3.69 12.47 25.01
N GLU A 430 -4.67 11.73 24.45
CA GLU A 430 -5.67 12.27 23.53
C GLU A 430 -6.58 13.30 24.25
N PHE A 431 -6.93 13.06 25.50
CA PHE A 431 -7.71 13.99 26.31
C PHE A 431 -6.96 15.31 26.50
N VAL A 432 -5.70 15.26 26.94
CA VAL A 432 -4.87 16.46 27.12
C VAL A 432 -4.67 17.20 25.79
N ASP A 433 -4.45 16.49 24.68
CA ASP A 433 -4.30 17.09 23.35
C ASP A 433 -5.56 17.84 22.91
N ILE A 434 -6.76 17.24 23.10
CA ILE A 434 -8.04 17.89 22.76
C ILE A 434 -8.22 19.21 23.53
N GLN A 435 -7.80 19.24 24.81
CA GLN A 435 -7.94 20.41 25.69
C GLN A 435 -6.89 21.51 25.44
N SER A 436 -5.81 21.20 24.71
CA SER A 436 -4.68 22.14 24.57
C SER A 436 -4.34 22.51 23.12
N LYS A 437 -4.66 21.67 22.13
CA LYS A 437 -4.23 21.88 20.73
C LYS A 437 -4.70 23.20 20.10
N HIS A 438 -5.83 23.77 20.58
CA HIS A 438 -6.30 25.07 20.10
C HIS A 438 -5.34 26.19 20.45
N LEU A 439 -4.56 26.07 21.54
CA LEU A 439 -3.56 27.05 21.98
C LEU A 439 -2.41 27.17 21.00
N VAL A 440 -2.06 26.09 20.31
CA VAL A 440 -0.99 26.10 19.30
C VAL A 440 -1.32 27.06 18.15
N LYS A 441 -2.62 27.21 17.81
CA LYS A 441 -3.07 28.13 16.75
C LYS A 441 -2.93 29.60 17.09
N ASN A 442 -2.74 29.90 18.37
CA ASN A 442 -2.58 31.26 18.88
C ASN A 442 -1.09 31.68 18.93
N LEU A 443 -0.17 30.80 18.56
CA LEU A 443 1.24 31.13 18.44
C LEU A 443 1.49 31.91 17.13
N ASP A 444 2.16 33.04 17.21
CA ASP A 444 2.45 33.89 16.04
C ASP A 444 3.30 33.19 14.99
N SER A 445 4.19 32.29 15.43
CA SER A 445 5.05 31.51 14.55
C SER A 445 4.34 30.32 13.87
N TYR A 446 3.17 29.90 14.34
CA TYR A 446 2.55 28.65 13.94
C TYR A 446 2.12 28.60 12.48
N VAL A 447 2.48 27.51 11.81
CA VAL A 447 2.00 27.14 10.47
C VAL A 447 1.20 25.83 10.57
N GLU A 448 -0.06 25.83 10.11
CA GLU A 448 -0.94 24.65 10.19
C GLU A 448 -0.56 23.57 9.16
N ASP A 449 -0.29 23.99 7.93
CA ASP A 449 0.07 23.10 6.79
C ASP A 449 0.65 23.93 5.61
N THR A 450 1.08 23.26 4.55
CA THR A 450 1.56 23.92 3.32
C THR A 450 0.56 24.93 2.71
N PRO A 451 -0.74 24.67 2.57
CA PRO A 451 -1.73 25.67 2.15
C PRO A 451 -1.78 26.91 3.06
N ASP A 452 -1.61 26.73 4.35
CA ASP A 452 -1.57 27.82 5.31
C ASP A 452 -0.37 28.73 5.09
N PHE A 453 0.80 28.12 4.97
CA PHE A 453 2.03 28.85 4.67
C PHE A 453 1.95 29.59 3.31
N LEU A 454 1.37 28.97 2.28
CA LEU A 454 1.13 29.65 0.99
C LEU A 454 0.23 30.89 1.11
N ARG A 455 -0.77 30.87 2.01
CA ARG A 455 -1.61 32.05 2.29
C ARG A 455 -0.81 33.15 2.98
N ILE A 456 0.06 32.80 3.91
CA ILE A 456 0.96 33.73 4.58
C ILE A 456 1.87 34.41 3.56
N LEU A 457 2.57 33.63 2.70
CA LEU A 457 3.44 34.17 1.67
C LEU A 457 2.68 35.07 0.65
N HIS A 458 1.47 34.66 0.27
CA HIS A 458 0.63 35.47 -0.60
C HIS A 458 0.22 36.80 0.05
N GLY A 459 -0.12 36.79 1.33
CA GLY A 459 -0.43 38.02 2.10
C GLY A 459 0.79 38.95 2.20
N GLU A 460 2.00 38.42 2.35
CA GLU A 460 3.23 39.22 2.32
C GLU A 460 3.45 39.90 0.97
N ASN A 461 3.26 39.18 -0.13
CA ASN A 461 3.37 39.74 -1.48
C ASN A 461 2.36 40.87 -1.77
N GLN A 462 1.15 40.82 -1.16
CA GLN A 462 0.15 41.88 -1.30
C GLN A 462 0.54 43.20 -0.61
N ARG A 463 1.52 43.17 0.33
CA ARG A 463 2.06 44.36 0.98
C ARG A 463 3.11 45.07 0.13
N GLY A 464 3.43 44.55 -1.04
CA GLY A 464 4.39 45.08 -1.99
C GLY A 464 5.80 44.50 -1.85
N PRO A 465 6.78 44.98 -2.65
CA PRO A 465 8.15 44.47 -2.71
C PRO A 465 8.95 44.90 -1.47
N GLN A 466 8.86 44.11 -0.42
CA GLN A 466 9.54 44.41 0.86
C GLN A 466 10.85 43.63 1.09
N MET A 467 11.23 42.74 0.14
CA MET A 467 12.31 41.76 0.40
C MET A 467 13.53 41.97 -0.51
N MET A 468 13.70 43.18 -1.08
CA MET A 468 14.93 43.53 -1.79
C MET A 468 16.11 43.42 -0.81
N ASN A 469 17.24 42.87 -1.27
CA ASN A 469 18.45 42.66 -0.45
C ASN A 469 18.28 41.73 0.77
N SER A 470 17.29 40.84 0.72
CA SER A 470 17.07 39.82 1.73
C SER A 470 17.15 38.40 1.15
N PHE A 471 17.29 37.40 2.00
CA PHE A 471 17.27 35.99 1.60
C PHE A 471 16.51 35.13 2.61
N PRO A 472 15.87 34.06 2.15
CA PRO A 472 15.14 33.18 3.03
C PRO A 472 16.09 32.21 3.76
N VAL A 473 15.78 31.91 5.01
CA VAL A 473 16.52 31.02 5.90
C VAL A 473 15.58 29.98 6.46
N THR A 474 16.04 28.75 6.58
CA THR A 474 15.35 27.71 7.36
C THR A 474 16.24 27.19 8.47
N ILE A 475 15.63 26.89 9.61
CA ILE A 475 16.29 26.30 10.77
C ILE A 475 15.63 24.95 11.10
N ASP A 476 16.44 23.90 11.26
CA ASP A 476 16.02 22.58 11.77
C ASP A 476 16.39 22.49 13.26
N VAL A 477 15.43 22.02 14.08
CA VAL A 477 15.67 21.81 15.51
C VAL A 477 16.13 20.38 15.73
N THR A 478 17.34 20.22 16.27
CA THR A 478 17.97 18.91 16.44
C THR A 478 17.23 18.04 17.44
N ALA A 479 16.67 16.92 16.98
CA ALA A 479 16.03 15.89 17.80
C ALA A 479 15.01 16.42 18.82
N LEU A 480 14.18 17.42 18.45
CA LEU A 480 13.27 18.17 19.32
C LEU A 480 12.54 17.29 20.35
N TYR A 481 11.81 16.25 19.91
CA TYR A 481 10.97 15.43 20.79
C TYR A 481 11.74 14.73 21.92
N THR A 482 12.98 14.34 21.70
CA THR A 482 13.81 13.68 22.69
C THR A 482 14.57 14.64 23.58
N ASN A 483 14.76 15.89 23.15
CA ASN A 483 15.60 16.86 23.82
C ASN A 483 14.82 17.89 24.66
N ILE A 484 13.49 17.93 24.57
CA ILE A 484 12.69 18.80 25.46
C ILE A 484 12.81 18.30 26.90
N PRO A 485 13.36 19.08 27.83
CA PRO A 485 13.38 18.69 29.25
C PRO A 485 11.95 18.63 29.78
N THR A 486 11.62 17.58 30.50
CA THR A 486 10.25 17.39 31.04
C THR A 486 9.96 18.32 32.21
N ALA A 487 10.92 18.52 33.12
CA ALA A 487 10.79 19.31 34.32
C ALA A 487 11.90 20.39 34.41
N GLY A 488 11.76 21.32 35.36
CA GLY A 488 12.69 22.42 35.63
C GLY A 488 12.28 23.75 35.02
N GLN A 489 12.93 24.84 35.45
CA GLN A 489 12.79 26.16 34.82
C GLN A 489 13.16 26.03 33.33
N ASN A 490 12.34 26.52 32.44
CA ASN A 490 12.46 26.35 30.99
C ASN A 490 12.18 24.94 30.49
N GLY A 491 11.54 24.05 31.30
CA GLY A 491 11.07 22.73 30.84
C GLY A 491 9.75 22.79 30.06
N GLY A 492 9.47 21.70 29.36
CA GLY A 492 8.24 21.63 28.54
C GLY A 492 6.94 21.64 29.34
N ILE A 493 6.92 21.11 30.58
CA ILE A 493 5.74 21.17 31.47
C ILE A 493 5.44 22.61 31.87
N GLU A 494 6.46 23.41 32.19
CA GLU A 494 6.28 24.81 32.53
C GLU A 494 5.73 25.63 31.36
N ALA A 495 6.32 25.49 30.18
CA ALA A 495 5.84 26.15 28.97
C ALA A 495 4.39 25.74 28.64
N PHE A 496 4.04 24.48 28.89
CA PHE A 496 2.67 23.99 28.69
C PHE A 496 1.70 24.60 29.71
N LYS A 497 2.13 24.74 30.97
CA LYS A 497 1.37 25.39 32.05
C LYS A 497 1.13 26.87 31.74
N GLU A 498 2.17 27.59 31.31
CA GLU A 498 2.06 28.99 30.85
C GLU A 498 1.01 29.14 29.74
N ALA A 499 1.04 28.26 28.75
CA ALA A 499 0.06 28.26 27.66
C ALA A 499 -1.36 27.96 28.15
N LEU A 500 -1.55 26.99 29.06
CA LEU A 500 -2.84 26.69 29.65
C LEU A 500 -3.41 27.83 30.47
N ASN A 501 -2.57 28.62 31.11
CA ASN A 501 -2.99 29.80 31.88
C ASN A 501 -3.48 30.97 31.01
N LYS A 502 -3.23 30.93 29.69
CA LYS A 502 -3.80 31.86 28.69
C LYS A 502 -5.21 31.45 28.20
N ARG A 503 -5.76 30.30 28.66
CA ARG A 503 -7.14 29.89 28.30
C ARG A 503 -8.19 30.86 28.85
N SER A 504 -9.38 30.88 28.20
CA SER A 504 -10.52 31.65 28.75
C SER A 504 -10.93 31.15 30.14
N ALA A 505 -11.57 32.03 30.91
CA ALA A 505 -12.03 31.72 32.26
C ALA A 505 -12.98 30.51 32.30
N ASP A 506 -13.89 30.39 31.33
CA ASP A 506 -14.86 29.28 31.23
C ASP A 506 -14.16 27.94 31.07
N LEU A 507 -13.10 27.88 30.23
CA LEU A 507 -12.31 26.66 30.02
C LEU A 507 -11.47 26.30 31.25
N LYS A 508 -10.94 27.30 31.98
CA LYS A 508 -10.22 27.10 33.26
C LYS A 508 -11.15 26.56 34.36
N GLY A 509 -12.34 27.15 34.48
CA GLY A 509 -13.34 26.71 35.49
C GLY A 509 -13.81 25.28 35.25
N ARG A 510 -13.93 24.86 33.97
CA ARG A 510 -14.38 23.51 33.61
C ARG A 510 -13.35 22.43 33.86
N ILE A 511 -12.10 22.64 33.47
CA ILE A 511 -11.01 21.70 33.67
C ILE A 511 -9.80 22.48 34.16
N PRO A 512 -9.44 22.35 35.45
CA PRO A 512 -8.36 23.09 36.07
C PRO A 512 -7.00 22.82 35.36
N THR A 513 -6.15 23.87 35.32
CA THR A 513 -4.80 23.78 34.74
C THR A 513 -4.00 22.70 35.43
N ASP A 514 -4.02 22.65 36.76
CA ASP A 514 -3.18 21.71 37.53
C ASP A 514 -3.57 20.26 37.27
N TYR A 515 -4.88 19.98 37.07
CA TYR A 515 -5.34 18.64 36.69
C TYR A 515 -4.83 18.22 35.29
N LEU A 516 -4.83 19.15 34.31
CA LEU A 516 -4.27 18.86 32.98
C LEU A 516 -2.76 18.66 33.03
N ILE A 517 -2.05 19.41 33.88
CA ILE A 517 -0.61 19.23 34.10
C ILE A 517 -0.32 17.90 34.77
N GLU A 518 -1.13 17.47 35.73
CA GLU A 518 -0.99 16.14 36.36
C GLU A 518 -1.17 15.02 35.33
N LEU A 519 -2.23 15.10 34.49
CA LEU A 519 -2.43 14.15 33.40
C LEU A 519 -1.27 14.17 32.39
N LEU A 520 -0.75 15.34 32.01
CA LEU A 520 0.39 15.46 31.11
C LEU A 520 1.63 14.81 31.73
N THR A 521 1.91 15.07 33.01
CA THR A 521 3.04 14.50 33.73
C THR A 521 2.95 12.96 33.72
N LEU A 522 1.78 12.40 34.04
CA LEU A 522 1.54 10.96 33.97
C LEU A 522 1.73 10.39 32.56
N VAL A 523 1.39 11.14 31.51
CA VAL A 523 1.61 10.73 30.11
C VAL A 523 3.11 10.74 29.78
N LEU A 524 3.87 11.74 30.21
CA LEU A 524 5.32 11.85 29.94
C LEU A 524 6.11 10.81 30.74
N GLU A 525 5.81 10.64 32.02
CA GLU A 525 6.35 9.54 32.86
C GLU A 525 5.91 8.16 32.36
N GLY A 526 4.72 8.11 31.73
CA GLY A 526 4.07 6.91 31.24
C GLY A 526 4.59 6.40 29.89
N ASN A 527 5.70 6.89 29.41
CA ASN A 527 6.32 6.45 28.14
C ASN A 527 7.02 5.08 28.33
N PHE A 528 6.26 4.07 28.77
CA PHE A 528 6.73 2.70 28.82
C PHE A 528 6.49 1.99 27.51
N PHE A 529 7.45 1.19 27.08
CA PHE A 529 7.35 0.44 25.83
C PHE A 529 8.07 -0.91 25.90
N GLU A 530 7.60 -1.85 25.09
CA GLU A 530 8.22 -3.16 24.89
C GLU A 530 9.15 -3.13 23.68
N PHE A 531 10.35 -3.66 23.83
CA PHE A 531 11.23 -4.00 22.72
C PHE A 531 11.85 -5.38 22.96
N ASN A 532 11.68 -6.27 22.00
CA ASN A 532 12.23 -7.64 22.02
C ASN A 532 11.92 -8.43 23.30
N GLY A 533 10.73 -8.21 23.88
CA GLY A 533 10.28 -8.86 25.12
C GLY A 533 10.76 -8.21 26.41
N GLU A 534 11.53 -7.12 26.33
CA GLU A 534 11.99 -6.34 27.48
C GLU A 534 11.18 -5.05 27.62
N LEU A 535 10.94 -4.64 28.86
CA LEU A 535 10.21 -3.43 29.20
C LEU A 535 11.19 -2.30 29.45
N TRP A 536 10.95 -1.16 28.79
CA TRP A 536 11.76 0.06 28.83
C TRP A 536 10.89 1.27 29.15
N GLN A 537 11.49 2.29 29.71
CA GLN A 537 10.89 3.60 29.97
C GLN A 537 11.73 4.69 29.32
N GLN A 538 11.09 5.61 28.62
CA GLN A 538 11.73 6.87 28.19
C GLN A 538 11.74 7.84 29.35
N LYS A 539 12.90 8.38 29.72
CA LYS A 539 13.12 9.26 30.87
C LYS A 539 13.16 10.74 30.49
N ILE A 540 13.64 11.05 29.30
CA ILE A 540 13.84 12.42 28.82
C ILE A 540 13.00 12.64 27.55
N GLY A 541 12.44 13.83 27.40
CA GLY A 541 11.62 14.19 26.26
C GLY A 541 10.26 13.52 26.21
N THR A 542 9.66 13.51 25.03
CA THR A 542 8.38 12.83 24.75
C THR A 542 8.53 11.81 23.65
N ALA A 543 7.79 10.71 23.76
CA ALA A 543 7.86 9.66 22.76
C ALA A 543 7.21 10.07 21.42
N MET A 544 7.96 9.87 20.34
CA MET A 544 7.42 10.00 18.97
C MET A 544 6.29 9.00 18.74
N GLY A 545 5.04 9.45 18.79
CA GLY A 545 3.83 8.62 18.65
C GLY A 545 2.80 8.81 19.77
N THR A 546 3.14 9.58 20.79
CA THR A 546 2.21 10.06 21.81
C THR A 546 1.29 11.15 21.20
N LYS A 547 0.00 11.13 21.51
CA LYS A 547 -0.99 12.04 20.89
C LYS A 547 -0.70 13.51 21.17
N VAL A 548 -0.40 13.85 22.42
CA VAL A 548 -0.12 15.24 22.83
C VAL A 548 1.28 15.72 22.42
N ALA A 549 2.18 14.83 21.99
CA ALA A 549 3.57 15.20 21.72
C ALA A 549 3.75 16.37 20.72
N PRO A 550 3.01 16.44 19.59
CA PRO A 550 3.12 17.62 18.70
C PRO A 550 2.67 18.92 19.36
N THR A 551 1.56 18.89 20.10
CA THR A 551 1.03 20.05 20.84
C THR A 551 2.01 20.49 21.93
N TYR A 552 2.56 19.53 22.67
CA TYR A 552 3.57 19.77 23.72
C TYR A 552 4.84 20.42 23.14
N ALA A 553 5.36 19.86 22.03
CA ALA A 553 6.54 20.43 21.36
C ALA A 553 6.27 21.84 20.79
N CYS A 554 5.10 22.07 20.19
CA CYS A 554 4.74 23.37 19.63
C CYS A 554 4.60 24.45 20.71
N LEU A 555 4.00 24.15 21.86
CA LEU A 555 3.84 25.10 22.97
C LEU A 555 5.18 25.39 23.64
N PHE A 556 6.01 24.38 23.84
CA PHE A 556 7.39 24.57 24.31
C PHE A 556 8.21 25.47 23.38
N MET A 557 8.21 25.17 22.08
CA MET A 557 8.92 25.98 21.10
C MET A 557 8.40 27.43 21.05
N GLY A 558 7.06 27.63 21.15
CA GLY A 558 6.50 28.97 21.17
C GLY A 558 6.94 29.80 22.39
N SER A 559 7.06 29.19 23.58
CA SER A 559 7.65 29.85 24.76
C SER A 559 9.14 30.20 24.56
N LEU A 560 9.91 29.22 23.99
CA LEU A 560 11.33 29.43 23.75
C LEU A 560 11.60 30.52 22.68
N GLU A 561 10.86 30.50 21.58
CA GLU A 561 10.93 31.48 20.48
C GLU A 561 10.69 32.91 20.99
N ASN A 562 9.66 33.09 21.80
CA ASN A 562 9.36 34.40 22.40
C ASN A 562 10.52 34.91 23.26
N LYS A 563 11.14 34.07 24.09
CA LYS A 563 12.33 34.43 24.90
C LYS A 563 13.52 34.80 24.03
N ILE A 564 13.80 34.00 22.98
CA ILE A 564 14.89 34.24 22.03
C ILE A 564 14.70 35.57 21.30
N LEU A 565 13.54 35.79 20.70
CA LEU A 565 13.28 36.98 19.89
C LEU A 565 13.21 38.28 20.72
N GLN A 566 12.79 38.19 21.98
CA GLN A 566 12.81 39.34 22.92
C GLN A 566 14.21 39.66 23.43
N ALA A 567 15.04 38.64 23.65
CA ALA A 567 16.40 38.83 24.18
C ALA A 567 17.41 39.28 23.12
N TRP A 568 17.18 38.97 21.85
CA TRP A 568 18.06 39.37 20.76
C TRP A 568 18.07 40.88 20.51
N LYS A 569 19.25 41.47 20.45
CA LYS A 569 19.45 42.95 20.27
C LYS A 569 19.94 43.32 18.87
N GLY A 570 20.28 42.35 18.04
CA GLY A 570 20.71 42.54 16.65
C GLY A 570 19.56 42.67 15.65
N PRO A 571 19.84 42.58 14.35
CA PRO A 571 18.82 42.61 13.29
C PRO A 571 17.74 41.55 13.50
N ALA A 572 16.48 41.96 13.52
CA ALA A 572 15.38 41.06 13.77
C ALA A 572 15.03 40.21 12.53
N PRO A 573 14.81 38.87 12.68
CA PRO A 573 14.32 38.07 11.60
C PRO A 573 12.90 38.51 11.19
N TYR A 574 12.65 38.63 9.87
CA TYR A 574 11.36 39.00 9.34
C TYR A 574 10.57 37.75 8.97
N LEU A 575 9.23 37.74 9.19
CA LEU A 575 8.34 36.64 8.87
C LEU A 575 8.74 35.32 9.54
N TRP A 576 9.00 35.32 10.84
CA TRP A 576 9.30 34.09 11.59
C TRP A 576 8.09 33.15 11.62
N ARG A 577 8.22 31.96 11.00
CA ARG A 577 7.17 30.94 10.91
C ARG A 577 7.72 29.56 11.21
N ARG A 578 6.93 28.73 11.87
CA ARG A 578 7.35 27.40 12.29
C ARG A 578 6.30 26.32 12.02
N TYR A 579 6.73 25.22 11.41
CA TYR A 579 5.98 23.98 11.29
C TYR A 579 6.66 22.91 12.16
N ILE A 580 6.22 22.75 13.41
CA ILE A 580 6.74 21.84 14.45
C ILE A 580 8.20 22.12 14.77
N ASP A 581 9.15 21.47 14.08
CA ASP A 581 10.61 21.58 14.23
C ASP A 581 11.28 22.35 13.09
N ASP A 582 10.60 22.55 11.97
CA ASP A 582 11.11 23.31 10.83
C ASP A 582 10.72 24.80 10.97
N ILE A 583 11.67 25.71 11.07
CA ILE A 583 11.45 27.16 11.16
C ILE A 583 11.83 27.80 9.83
N PHE A 584 11.06 28.80 9.40
CA PHE A 584 11.30 29.63 8.23
C PHE A 584 11.27 31.11 8.60
N PHE A 585 12.21 31.89 8.09
CA PHE A 585 12.17 33.36 8.19
C PHE A 585 12.93 34.01 7.02
N ILE A 586 12.77 35.32 6.88
CA ILE A 586 13.49 36.15 5.93
C ILE A 586 14.57 36.94 6.71
N TRP A 587 15.80 36.92 6.24
CA TRP A 587 16.92 37.68 6.79
C TRP A 587 17.20 38.90 5.94
N ARG A 588 17.31 40.08 6.60
CA ARG A 588 17.47 41.39 5.94
C ARG A 588 18.82 42.05 6.24
N ALA A 589 19.75 41.36 6.87
CA ALA A 589 21.07 41.83 7.24
C ALA A 589 22.17 40.96 6.61
N SER A 590 23.41 41.16 6.99
CA SER A 590 24.54 40.41 6.45
C SER A 590 24.54 38.94 6.88
N VAL A 591 25.34 38.13 6.21
CA VAL A 591 25.54 36.71 6.58
C VAL A 591 26.23 36.61 7.94
N GLY A 592 27.17 37.53 8.24
CA GLY A 592 27.85 37.58 9.55
C GLY A 592 26.88 37.85 10.71
N ASP A 593 25.90 38.74 10.51
CA ASP A 593 24.83 38.96 11.50
C ASP A 593 23.96 37.72 11.70
N LEU A 594 23.73 36.93 10.62
CA LEU A 594 23.00 35.68 10.73
C LEU A 594 23.77 34.63 11.54
N GLU A 595 25.10 34.55 11.33
CA GLU A 595 25.96 33.63 12.08
C GLU A 595 25.95 33.99 13.57
N ALA A 596 26.11 35.29 13.90
CA ALA A 596 25.99 35.78 15.27
C ALA A 596 24.61 35.49 15.90
N PHE A 597 23.54 35.65 15.12
CA PHE A 597 22.19 35.25 15.56
C PHE A 597 22.11 33.75 15.83
N MET A 598 22.70 32.92 14.98
CA MET A 598 22.70 31.47 15.15
C MET A 598 23.51 31.01 16.36
N GLU A 599 24.63 31.64 16.66
CA GLU A 599 25.40 31.42 17.90
C GLU A 599 24.54 31.78 19.11
N PHE A 600 23.98 32.99 19.13
CA PHE A 600 23.11 33.46 20.19
C PHE A 600 21.97 32.52 20.50
N ILE A 601 21.19 32.08 19.50
CA ILE A 601 20.03 31.20 19.73
C ILE A 601 20.45 29.81 20.24
N ASN A 602 21.63 29.32 19.88
CA ASN A 602 22.17 28.06 20.35
C ASN A 602 22.63 28.12 21.81
N GLU A 603 22.86 29.31 22.37
CA GLU A 603 23.21 29.53 23.77
C GLU A 603 21.97 29.63 24.68
N GLN A 604 20.78 29.99 24.12
CA GLN A 604 19.60 30.30 24.92
C GLN A 604 19.01 29.08 25.64
N HIS A 605 19.36 27.88 25.19
CA HIS A 605 18.84 26.64 25.82
C HIS A 605 19.92 25.53 25.78
N PRO A 606 20.23 24.87 26.92
CA PRO A 606 21.31 23.89 26.98
C PRO A 606 21.08 22.68 26.07
N TYR A 607 19.82 22.26 25.87
CA TYR A 607 19.47 21.00 25.20
C TYR A 607 18.90 21.17 23.80
N ILE A 608 18.39 22.34 23.45
CA ILE A 608 17.82 22.63 22.14
C ILE A 608 18.87 23.29 21.27
N LYS A 609 19.18 22.66 20.15
CA LYS A 609 20.17 23.14 19.19
C LYS A 609 19.54 23.32 17.81
N PHE A 610 19.98 24.41 17.17
CA PHE A 610 19.44 24.87 15.90
C PHE A 610 20.52 24.78 14.82
N THR A 611 20.10 24.35 13.62
CA THR A 611 20.99 24.31 12.46
C THR A 611 20.35 25.08 11.32
N ALA A 612 20.98 26.16 10.86
CA ALA A 612 20.49 26.97 9.76
C ALA A 612 20.87 26.37 8.40
N THR A 613 20.02 26.60 7.44
CA THR A 613 20.27 26.38 6.01
C THR A 613 19.83 27.64 5.28
N TYR A 614 20.70 28.21 4.46
CA TYR A 614 20.41 29.39 3.65
C TYR A 614 21.20 29.38 2.34
N ASN A 615 20.80 30.18 1.39
CA ASN A 615 21.55 30.48 0.18
C ASN A 615 21.34 31.95 -0.18
N SER A 616 22.30 32.78 0.17
CA SER A 616 22.24 34.23 -0.06
C SER A 616 22.38 34.61 -1.53
N THR A 617 23.04 33.78 -2.34
CA THR A 617 23.27 34.02 -3.76
C THR A 617 22.04 33.72 -4.59
N THR A 618 21.51 32.48 -4.46
CA THR A 618 20.32 32.07 -5.24
C THR A 618 19.01 32.52 -4.60
N LYS A 619 19.07 33.05 -3.37
CA LYS A 619 17.88 33.45 -2.58
C LYS A 619 16.75 32.41 -2.58
N THR A 620 17.13 31.14 -2.57
CA THR A 620 16.19 30.01 -2.69
C THR A 620 16.44 28.98 -1.61
N ILE A 621 15.37 28.54 -0.90
CA ILE A 621 15.44 27.56 0.17
C ILE A 621 14.26 26.57 0.12
N PRO A 622 14.47 25.28 0.41
CA PRO A 622 13.36 24.35 0.61
C PRO A 622 12.71 24.54 1.98
N PHE A 623 11.39 24.63 2.01
CA PHE A 623 10.59 24.59 3.24
C PHE A 623 9.32 23.76 3.01
N LEU A 624 9.05 22.80 3.88
CA LEU A 624 7.98 21.80 3.73
C LEU A 624 8.13 20.99 2.42
N ASP A 625 7.14 21.08 1.54
CA ASP A 625 7.12 20.44 0.20
C ASP A 625 7.30 21.45 -0.95
N MET A 626 7.82 22.64 -0.65
CA MET A 626 8.05 23.69 -1.64
C MET A 626 9.47 24.26 -1.55
N SER A 627 9.93 24.83 -2.65
CA SER A 627 11.07 25.72 -2.73
C SER A 627 10.54 27.15 -2.67
N VAL A 628 11.06 27.98 -1.77
CA VAL A 628 10.71 29.38 -1.63
C VAL A 628 11.89 30.21 -2.10
N SER A 629 11.65 31.17 -2.99
CA SER A 629 12.66 32.08 -3.51
C SER A 629 12.18 33.53 -3.43
N ILE A 630 13.12 34.46 -3.41
CA ILE A 630 12.87 35.88 -3.56
C ILE A 630 13.33 36.28 -4.95
N ASN A 631 12.44 36.83 -5.77
CA ASN A 631 12.77 37.29 -7.11
C ASN A 631 13.44 38.70 -7.09
N ASP A 632 13.86 39.19 -8.27
CA ASP A 632 14.52 40.47 -8.40
C ASP A 632 13.63 41.67 -8.02
N ASP A 633 12.30 41.49 -8.12
CA ASP A 633 11.32 42.48 -7.65
C ASP A 633 11.09 42.46 -6.15
N GLY A 634 11.78 41.62 -5.38
CA GLY A 634 11.63 41.49 -3.92
C GLY A 634 10.33 40.78 -3.51
N LEU A 635 9.73 39.95 -4.39
CA LEU A 635 8.53 39.16 -4.11
C LEU A 635 8.88 37.69 -3.88
N LEU A 636 8.05 37.01 -3.06
CA LEU A 636 8.20 35.61 -2.76
C LEU A 636 7.59 34.72 -3.85
N GLU A 637 8.36 33.82 -4.38
CA GLU A 637 7.96 32.81 -5.34
C GLU A 637 8.05 31.42 -4.76
N THR A 638 7.20 30.52 -5.26
CA THR A 638 7.17 29.13 -4.76
C THR A 638 7.11 28.14 -5.91
N ASP A 639 7.88 27.06 -5.79
CA ASP A 639 7.83 25.90 -6.70
C ASP A 639 7.82 24.60 -5.89
N LEU A 640 7.41 23.49 -6.52
CA LEU A 640 7.39 22.19 -5.87
C LEU A 640 8.80 21.68 -5.60
N TYR A 641 9.12 21.50 -4.32
CA TYR A 641 10.36 20.86 -3.90
C TYR A 641 10.20 19.37 -3.67
N ARG A 642 11.16 18.63 -4.13
CA ARG A 642 11.29 17.18 -3.82
C ARG A 642 12.72 16.91 -3.42
N LYS A 643 12.90 16.27 -2.26
CA LYS A 643 14.22 15.83 -1.81
C LYS A 643 14.82 14.89 -2.87
N GLU A 644 16.11 14.99 -3.16
CA GLU A 644 16.81 14.14 -4.13
C GLU A 644 16.68 12.64 -3.81
N THR A 645 16.64 12.31 -2.52
CA THR A 645 16.44 10.95 -2.02
C THR A 645 15.00 10.44 -2.17
N ALA A 646 14.05 11.29 -2.62
CA ALA A 646 12.64 10.91 -2.67
C ALA A 646 12.35 9.93 -3.82
N LYS A 647 12.03 8.70 -3.49
CA LYS A 647 11.51 7.69 -4.42
C LYS A 647 9.99 7.85 -4.54
N VAL A 648 9.53 8.28 -5.71
CA VAL A 648 8.10 8.56 -5.93
C VAL A 648 7.28 7.27 -5.96
N GLN A 649 6.48 7.03 -4.92
CA GLN A 649 5.68 5.80 -4.74
C GLN A 649 4.17 6.08 -4.73
N TYR A 650 3.65 6.64 -5.82
CA TYR A 650 2.19 6.76 -5.93
C TYR A 650 1.53 5.38 -6.01
N LEU A 651 0.29 5.29 -5.50
CA LEU A 651 -0.49 4.05 -5.52
C LEU A 651 -0.65 3.55 -6.97
N GLN A 652 -0.37 2.28 -7.22
CA GLN A 652 -0.60 1.67 -8.54
C GLN A 652 -2.10 1.52 -8.82
N THR A 653 -2.53 1.72 -10.06
CA THR A 653 -3.93 1.54 -10.47
C THR A 653 -4.43 0.10 -10.30
N ALA A 654 -3.54 -0.88 -10.33
CA ALA A 654 -3.85 -2.29 -10.10
C ALA A 654 -4.17 -2.62 -8.64
N SER A 655 -3.92 -1.71 -7.69
CA SER A 655 -4.22 -1.91 -6.27
C SER A 655 -5.72 -2.03 -6.03
N CYS A 656 -6.12 -2.93 -5.13
CA CYS A 656 -7.53 -3.20 -4.84
C CYS A 656 -8.17 -2.06 -4.03
N HIS A 657 -8.58 -1.01 -4.73
CA HIS A 657 -9.27 0.16 -4.18
C HIS A 657 -10.53 0.50 -4.99
N PRO A 658 -11.49 1.22 -4.40
CA PRO A 658 -12.62 1.76 -5.16
C PRO A 658 -12.12 2.63 -6.34
N ALA A 659 -12.77 2.48 -7.49
CA ALA A 659 -12.33 3.13 -8.73
C ALA A 659 -12.29 4.68 -8.63
N HIS A 660 -13.11 5.29 -7.78
CA HIS A 660 -13.09 6.74 -7.58
C HIS A 660 -11.80 7.21 -6.90
N ILE A 661 -11.19 6.40 -6.01
CA ILE A 661 -9.92 6.73 -5.36
C ILE A 661 -8.80 6.77 -6.40
N THR A 662 -8.61 5.68 -7.15
CA THR A 662 -7.54 5.62 -8.17
C THR A 662 -7.71 6.64 -9.28
N LYS A 663 -8.95 6.95 -9.68
CA LYS A 663 -9.24 7.98 -10.68
C LYS A 663 -8.97 9.40 -10.19
N ASN A 664 -9.10 9.65 -8.87
CA ASN A 664 -8.93 10.99 -8.31
C ASN A 664 -7.48 11.33 -7.92
N ILE A 665 -6.60 10.33 -7.76
CA ILE A 665 -5.19 10.57 -7.40
C ILE A 665 -4.49 11.53 -8.36
N PRO A 666 -4.57 11.39 -9.72
CA PRO A 666 -3.94 12.35 -10.63
C PRO A 666 -4.45 13.79 -10.45
N PHE A 667 -5.75 13.95 -10.17
CA PHE A 667 -6.33 15.26 -9.90
C PHE A 667 -5.79 15.85 -8.59
N SER A 668 -5.79 15.09 -7.50
CA SER A 668 -5.34 15.58 -6.19
C SER A 668 -3.87 15.97 -6.20
N LEU A 669 -3.02 15.18 -6.88
CA LEU A 669 -1.60 15.50 -7.02
C LEU A 669 -1.36 16.71 -7.92
N GLY A 670 -2.06 16.80 -9.05
CA GLY A 670 -2.00 17.98 -9.94
C GLY A 670 -2.52 19.25 -9.25
N PHE A 671 -3.58 19.12 -8.46
CA PHE A 671 -4.13 20.23 -7.67
C PHE A 671 -3.14 20.74 -6.61
N ASN A 672 -2.37 19.83 -5.99
CA ASN A 672 -1.32 20.24 -5.07
C ASN A 672 -0.19 21.02 -5.78
N ILE A 673 0.22 20.59 -6.99
CA ILE A 673 1.19 21.30 -7.82
C ILE A 673 0.66 22.70 -8.21
N LYS A 674 -0.61 22.81 -8.65
CA LYS A 674 -1.23 24.11 -9.02
C LYS A 674 -1.25 25.09 -7.84
N ARG A 675 -1.46 24.58 -6.64
CA ARG A 675 -1.43 25.36 -5.40
C ARG A 675 -0.03 25.88 -5.07
N ILE A 676 1.00 25.01 -5.20
CA ILE A 676 2.37 25.33 -4.80
C ILE A 676 3.06 26.23 -5.81
N CYS A 677 3.06 25.94 -7.10
CA CYS A 677 3.80 26.70 -8.09
C CYS A 677 3.21 28.09 -8.27
N SER A 678 4.02 29.12 -8.09
CA SER A 678 3.63 30.52 -8.32
C SER A 678 3.66 30.90 -9.81
N LYS A 679 4.59 30.33 -10.58
CA LYS A 679 4.75 30.56 -12.03
C LYS A 679 4.04 29.48 -12.83
N ASP A 680 3.43 29.85 -13.94
CA ASP A 680 2.74 28.91 -14.85
C ASP A 680 3.73 28.00 -15.62
N GLU A 681 4.95 28.47 -15.86
CA GLU A 681 6.02 27.67 -16.48
C GLU A 681 6.40 26.51 -15.57
N ASP A 682 6.70 26.79 -14.30
CA ASP A 682 7.04 25.77 -13.30
C ASP A 682 5.88 24.79 -13.12
N PHE A 683 4.65 25.29 -13.03
CA PHE A 683 3.46 24.44 -12.98
C PHE A 683 3.38 23.47 -14.16
N LYS A 684 3.62 23.91 -15.39
CA LYS A 684 3.59 23.05 -16.59
C LYS A 684 4.69 21.99 -16.53
N ILE A 685 5.91 22.37 -16.13
CA ILE A 685 7.05 21.45 -15.99
C ILE A 685 6.74 20.39 -14.92
N ARG A 686 6.27 20.80 -13.73
CA ARG A 686 5.94 19.87 -12.63
C ARG A 686 4.77 18.96 -12.97
N LEU A 687 3.81 19.45 -13.75
CA LEU A 687 2.66 18.64 -14.20
C LEU A 687 3.11 17.55 -15.18
N GLU A 688 4.04 17.85 -16.10
CA GLU A 688 4.60 16.83 -17.01
C GLU A 688 5.48 15.81 -16.26
N GLN A 689 6.28 16.24 -15.29
CA GLN A 689 7.00 15.32 -14.39
C GLN A 689 6.02 14.38 -13.67
N LEU A 690 4.91 14.92 -13.14
CA LEU A 690 3.86 14.11 -12.52
C LEU A 690 3.25 13.10 -13.50
N ARG A 691 3.07 13.50 -14.77
CA ARG A 691 2.59 12.62 -15.85
C ARG A 691 3.49 11.39 -15.98
N GLN A 692 4.80 11.58 -16.04
CA GLN A 692 5.77 10.48 -16.18
C GLN A 692 5.70 9.54 -14.97
N TYR A 693 5.63 10.08 -13.74
CA TYR A 693 5.48 9.27 -12.54
C TYR A 693 4.18 8.46 -12.51
N LEU A 694 3.06 9.04 -12.93
CA LEU A 694 1.78 8.35 -12.99
C LEU A 694 1.77 7.24 -14.07
N LEU A 695 2.40 7.49 -15.21
CA LEU A 695 2.58 6.49 -16.27
C LEU A 695 3.40 5.31 -15.74
N SER A 696 4.50 5.53 -15.02
CA SER A 696 5.32 4.47 -14.41
C SER A 696 4.55 3.64 -13.38
N ARG A 697 3.50 4.21 -12.77
CA ARG A 697 2.59 3.51 -11.84
C ARG A 697 1.35 2.93 -12.54
N SER A 698 1.41 2.78 -13.87
CA SER A 698 0.39 2.15 -14.73
C SER A 698 -0.94 2.90 -14.79
N TYR A 699 -0.94 4.24 -14.60
CA TYR A 699 -2.14 5.05 -14.83
C TYR A 699 -2.43 5.16 -16.33
N PRO A 700 -3.68 4.90 -16.76
CA PRO A 700 -4.07 5.12 -18.14
C PRO A 700 -3.94 6.60 -18.54
N PRO A 701 -3.30 6.92 -19.69
CA PRO A 701 -3.12 8.31 -20.13
C PRO A 701 -4.41 9.13 -20.08
N LYS A 702 -5.52 8.54 -20.48
CA LYS A 702 -6.82 9.23 -20.46
C LYS A 702 -7.23 9.71 -19.06
N ILE A 703 -6.99 8.90 -18.01
CA ILE A 703 -7.33 9.30 -16.63
C ILE A 703 -6.47 10.49 -16.20
N ILE A 704 -5.19 10.48 -16.58
CA ILE A 704 -4.26 11.58 -16.33
C ILE A 704 -4.72 12.83 -17.07
N ASP A 705 -4.99 12.72 -18.38
CA ASP A 705 -5.41 13.85 -19.22
C ASP A 705 -6.73 14.47 -18.74
N ASP A 706 -7.72 13.62 -18.41
CA ASP A 706 -9.02 14.08 -17.91
C ASP A 706 -8.86 14.79 -16.53
N ALA A 707 -7.93 14.35 -15.70
CA ALA A 707 -7.62 14.98 -14.42
C ALA A 707 -6.87 16.32 -14.62
N PHE A 708 -5.84 16.34 -15.43
CA PHE A 708 -5.02 17.54 -15.70
C PHE A 708 -5.83 18.64 -16.39
N LYS A 709 -6.71 18.32 -17.31
CA LYS A 709 -7.66 19.30 -17.92
C LYS A 709 -8.53 19.99 -16.86
N ARG A 710 -8.91 19.28 -15.81
CA ARG A 710 -9.67 19.87 -14.69
C ARG A 710 -8.79 20.78 -13.83
N VAL A 711 -7.56 20.36 -13.54
CA VAL A 711 -6.61 21.13 -12.71
C VAL A 711 -6.20 22.45 -13.38
N ILE A 712 -5.90 22.42 -14.67
CA ILE A 712 -5.47 23.61 -15.45
C ILE A 712 -6.54 24.71 -15.41
N LYS A 713 -7.83 24.35 -15.32
CA LYS A 713 -8.93 25.30 -15.26
C LYS A 713 -9.09 25.99 -13.90
N ILE A 714 -8.41 25.51 -12.88
CA ILE A 714 -8.52 26.06 -11.53
C ILE A 714 -7.56 27.24 -11.40
N ASP A 715 -8.07 28.35 -10.89
CA ASP A 715 -7.23 29.48 -10.51
C ASP A 715 -6.39 29.15 -9.27
N ARG A 716 -5.14 29.63 -9.21
CA ARG A 716 -4.24 29.35 -8.10
C ARG A 716 -4.75 29.94 -6.78
N LEU A 717 -5.29 31.16 -6.82
CA LEU A 717 -5.80 31.80 -5.61
C LEU A 717 -6.99 31.03 -5.04
N GLU A 718 -7.88 30.54 -5.91
CA GLU A 718 -8.97 29.65 -5.48
C GLU A 718 -8.43 28.34 -4.88
N ALA A 719 -7.33 27.80 -5.41
CA ALA A 719 -6.72 26.58 -4.88
C ALA A 719 -6.08 26.79 -3.49
N ILE A 720 -5.66 28.00 -3.14
CA ILE A 720 -5.05 28.36 -1.83
C ILE A 720 -6.12 28.69 -0.78
N LYS A 721 -7.30 29.16 -1.19
CA LYS A 721 -8.38 29.56 -0.26
C LYS A 721 -8.71 28.46 0.74
N ARG A 722 -8.98 28.87 1.96
CA ARG A 722 -9.43 27.95 3.02
C ARG A 722 -10.89 27.58 2.78
N VAL A 723 -11.15 26.31 2.48
CA VAL A 723 -12.51 25.79 2.35
C VAL A 723 -13.00 25.34 3.73
N THR A 724 -13.88 26.08 4.34
CA THR A 724 -14.61 25.65 5.53
C THR A 724 -15.65 24.61 5.15
N LYS A 725 -15.39 23.35 5.49
CA LYS A 725 -16.40 22.30 5.32
C LYS A 725 -17.47 22.45 6.39
N THR A 726 -18.68 22.80 6.00
CA THR A 726 -19.84 22.63 6.86
C THR A 726 -20.02 21.15 7.19
N LYS A 727 -20.15 20.82 8.46
CA LYS A 727 -20.45 19.43 8.86
C LYS A 727 -21.85 19.08 8.35
N GLU A 728 -21.94 18.37 7.25
CA GLU A 728 -23.22 17.81 6.81
C GLU A 728 -23.67 16.72 7.81
N ASP A 729 -24.90 16.82 8.27
CA ASP A 729 -25.52 15.80 9.14
C ASP A 729 -25.92 14.55 8.34
N THR A 730 -24.95 13.93 7.72
CA THR A 730 -25.14 12.73 6.89
C THR A 730 -24.60 11.50 7.59
N THR A 731 -25.44 10.48 7.74
CA THR A 731 -24.98 9.18 8.28
C THR A 731 -24.11 8.45 7.28
N VAL A 732 -23.13 7.69 7.79
CA VAL A 732 -22.15 6.99 6.96
C VAL A 732 -22.12 5.50 7.28
N LEU A 733 -22.39 4.66 6.26
CA LEU A 733 -22.06 3.23 6.31
C LEU A 733 -20.57 3.07 5.99
N VAL A 734 -19.81 2.54 6.94
CA VAL A 734 -18.39 2.22 6.74
C VAL A 734 -18.23 0.71 6.58
N THR A 735 -17.77 0.26 5.42
CA THR A 735 -17.56 -1.18 5.14
C THR A 735 -16.27 -1.42 4.35
N THR A 736 -15.79 -2.65 4.32
CA THR A 736 -14.55 -3.00 3.61
C THR A 736 -14.82 -3.20 2.14
N PHE A 737 -14.04 -2.55 1.28
CA PHE A 737 -14.19 -2.65 -0.18
C PHE A 737 -13.83 -4.04 -0.71
N HIS A 738 -14.63 -4.57 -1.61
CA HIS A 738 -14.30 -5.77 -2.39
C HIS A 738 -14.76 -5.60 -3.84
N PRO A 739 -13.96 -6.02 -4.86
CA PRO A 739 -14.30 -5.78 -6.27
C PRO A 739 -15.62 -6.42 -6.72
N LEU A 740 -16.04 -7.50 -6.06
CA LEU A 740 -17.28 -8.20 -6.34
C LEU A 740 -18.49 -7.64 -5.57
N MET A 741 -18.31 -6.62 -4.71
CA MET A 741 -19.43 -6.00 -4.00
C MET A 741 -20.42 -5.34 -4.98
N PRO A 742 -21.73 -5.41 -4.69
CA PRO A 742 -22.70 -4.57 -5.40
C PRO A 742 -22.49 -3.08 -5.08
N SER A 743 -23.14 -2.22 -5.84
CA SER A 743 -23.20 -0.80 -5.46
C SER A 743 -24.09 -0.61 -4.24
N VAL A 744 -23.52 -0.74 -3.05
CA VAL A 744 -24.23 -0.57 -1.76
C VAL A 744 -24.88 0.81 -1.67
N SER A 745 -24.21 1.84 -2.22
CA SER A 745 -24.78 3.21 -2.28
C SER A 745 -26.11 3.25 -3.05
N ASN A 746 -26.24 2.51 -4.16
CA ASN A 746 -27.49 2.47 -4.93
C ASN A 746 -28.59 1.71 -4.17
N ILE A 747 -28.23 0.66 -3.42
CA ILE A 747 -29.17 -0.09 -2.58
C ILE A 747 -29.71 0.84 -1.47
N ILE A 748 -28.83 1.54 -0.77
CA ILE A 748 -29.22 2.50 0.27
C ILE A 748 -30.13 3.61 -0.31
N LYS A 749 -29.73 4.23 -1.43
CA LYS A 749 -30.51 5.31 -2.06
C LYS A 749 -31.90 4.84 -2.48
N LYS A 750 -32.02 3.61 -3.01
CA LYS A 750 -33.30 3.01 -3.39
C LYS A 750 -34.23 2.92 -2.17
N HIS A 751 -33.78 2.29 -1.09
CA HIS A 751 -34.61 2.08 0.10
C HIS A 751 -34.83 3.36 0.92
N TRP A 752 -33.84 4.29 0.94
CA TRP A 752 -33.98 5.60 1.55
C TRP A 752 -35.12 6.39 0.87
N LYS A 753 -35.17 6.39 -0.46
CA LYS A 753 -36.22 7.08 -1.21
C LYS A 753 -37.60 6.56 -0.81
N VAL A 754 -37.78 5.23 -0.77
CA VAL A 754 -39.05 4.62 -0.35
C VAL A 754 -39.42 5.01 1.08
N MET A 755 -38.46 5.07 2.00
CA MET A 755 -38.67 5.43 3.38
C MET A 755 -39.17 6.89 3.53
N VAL A 756 -38.52 7.84 2.84
CA VAL A 756 -38.83 9.28 2.98
C VAL A 756 -40.07 9.69 2.17
N ASP A 757 -40.36 9.02 1.06
CA ASP A 757 -41.55 9.25 0.25
C ASP A 757 -42.84 8.80 1.00
N ASN A 758 -42.72 7.81 1.90
CA ASN A 758 -43.84 7.24 2.65
C ASN A 758 -43.92 7.74 4.10
N SER A 759 -43.04 8.63 4.56
CA SER A 759 -43.04 9.16 5.91
C SER A 759 -42.44 10.56 5.98
N PRO A 760 -43.23 11.61 6.14
CA PRO A 760 -42.76 12.98 6.33
C PRO A 760 -41.82 13.12 7.53
N GLU A 761 -42.10 12.40 8.62
CA GLU A 761 -41.25 12.36 9.82
C GLU A 761 -39.84 11.88 9.46
N MET A 762 -39.72 10.77 8.71
CA MET A 762 -38.42 10.23 8.28
C MET A 762 -37.65 11.20 7.35
N LYS A 763 -38.38 12.00 6.55
CA LYS A 763 -37.83 13.03 5.69
C LYS A 763 -37.19 14.17 6.50
N ASN A 764 -37.77 14.53 7.64
CA ASN A 764 -37.23 15.55 8.54
C ASN A 764 -35.96 15.09 9.24
N VAL A 765 -35.95 13.84 9.74
CA VAL A 765 -34.76 13.25 10.41
C VAL A 765 -33.65 12.96 9.44
N PHE A 766 -33.97 12.41 8.27
CA PHE A 766 -32.99 11.94 7.26
C PHE A 766 -33.06 12.77 6.00
N LYS A 767 -32.56 14.02 6.04
CA LYS A 767 -32.60 14.98 4.91
C LYS A 767 -31.87 14.49 3.66
N LYS A 768 -30.84 13.66 3.81
CA LYS A 768 -30.03 13.10 2.73
C LYS A 768 -29.80 11.60 2.92
N PRO A 769 -29.67 10.82 1.83
CA PRO A 769 -29.31 9.39 1.93
C PRO A 769 -27.92 9.23 2.53
N SER A 770 -27.74 8.11 3.25
CA SER A 770 -26.42 7.78 3.83
C SER A 770 -25.35 7.60 2.79
N ILE A 771 -24.15 8.04 3.10
CA ILE A 771 -22.95 7.86 2.29
C ILE A 771 -22.30 6.51 2.61
N VAL A 772 -21.72 5.85 1.60
CA VAL A 772 -20.92 4.63 1.79
C VAL A 772 -19.45 4.99 1.74
N ALA A 773 -18.75 4.80 2.85
CA ALA A 773 -17.31 4.92 2.96
C ALA A 773 -16.66 3.54 2.97
N TYR A 774 -15.62 3.34 2.16
CA TYR A 774 -14.94 2.07 2.06
C TYR A 774 -13.62 2.08 2.82
N LYS A 775 -13.44 1.11 3.73
CA LYS A 775 -12.13 0.72 4.27
C LYS A 775 -11.39 -0.13 3.23
N ARG A 776 -10.08 0.02 3.16
CA ARG A 776 -9.24 -0.87 2.37
C ARG A 776 -9.05 -2.23 3.07
N HIS A 777 -8.74 -3.26 2.33
CA HIS A 777 -8.17 -4.50 2.87
C HIS A 777 -6.73 -4.29 3.36
N LYS A 778 -6.14 -5.35 3.94
CA LYS A 778 -4.73 -5.36 4.33
C LYS A 778 -3.85 -5.05 3.13
N ASN A 779 -3.05 -4.00 3.21
CA ASN A 779 -2.06 -3.66 2.21
C ASN A 779 -0.71 -4.37 2.50
N LEU A 780 0.28 -4.18 1.64
CA LEU A 780 1.60 -4.80 1.84
C LEU A 780 2.27 -4.33 3.14
N ARG A 781 2.00 -3.10 3.61
CA ARG A 781 2.49 -2.65 4.93
C ARG A 781 1.93 -3.52 6.05
N ASP A 782 0.62 -3.75 6.07
CA ASP A 782 -0.03 -4.56 7.10
C ASP A 782 0.41 -6.04 7.06
N ILE A 783 0.87 -6.49 5.89
CA ILE A 783 1.29 -7.87 5.65
C ILE A 783 2.76 -8.09 5.98
N LEU A 784 3.64 -7.15 5.61
CA LEU A 784 5.10 -7.32 5.64
C LEU A 784 5.81 -6.49 6.71
N VAL A 785 5.26 -5.35 7.16
CA VAL A 785 5.89 -4.50 8.16
C VAL A 785 5.35 -4.84 9.54
N ARG A 786 6.23 -5.25 10.45
CA ARG A 786 5.88 -5.61 11.83
C ARG A 786 6.58 -4.65 12.79
N SER A 787 5.85 -4.15 13.80
CA SER A 787 6.42 -3.43 14.94
C SER A 787 6.99 -4.38 15.99
N LYS A 788 6.31 -5.50 16.24
CA LYS A 788 6.76 -6.52 17.20
C LYS A 788 7.69 -7.52 16.51
N LEU A 789 8.90 -7.64 17.02
CA LEU A 789 9.80 -8.72 16.62
C LEU A 789 9.28 -10.04 17.18
N PRO A 790 9.44 -11.17 16.47
CA PRO A 790 9.12 -12.46 17.03
C PRO A 790 9.98 -12.70 18.30
N PRO A 791 9.47 -13.38 19.33
CA PRO A 791 10.28 -13.69 20.50
C PRO A 791 11.50 -14.50 20.07
N LYS A 792 12.66 -14.19 20.67
CA LYS A 792 13.83 -15.04 20.51
C LYS A 792 13.43 -16.45 20.96
N ARG A 793 13.52 -17.41 20.07
CA ARG A 793 13.31 -18.81 20.47
C ARG A 793 14.34 -19.14 21.55
N PRO A 794 13.96 -19.78 22.67
CA PRO A 794 14.86 -20.06 23.79
C PRO A 794 16.03 -20.98 23.44
N ASN A 795 15.97 -21.71 22.34
CA ASN A 795 17.11 -22.47 21.81
C ASN A 795 17.70 -21.72 20.64
N ARG A 796 18.95 -21.32 20.71
CA ARG A 796 19.79 -20.93 19.54
C ARG A 796 19.63 -22.05 18.49
N VAL A 797 18.78 -21.81 17.49
CA VAL A 797 18.89 -22.60 16.26
C VAL A 797 20.26 -22.20 15.72
N ILE A 798 21.22 -23.07 15.85
CA ILE A 798 22.57 -22.83 15.32
C ILE A 798 22.39 -22.82 13.80
N LEU A 799 22.51 -21.64 13.19
CA LEU A 799 22.46 -21.48 11.74
C LEU A 799 23.72 -22.11 11.15
N GLY A 800 23.54 -22.86 10.09
CA GLY A 800 24.62 -23.57 9.43
C GLY A 800 24.22 -24.98 8.99
N PHE A 801 25.12 -25.63 8.30
CA PHE A 801 25.01 -27.05 7.95
C PHE A 801 25.76 -27.90 8.99
N GLY A 802 25.13 -28.94 9.51
CA GLY A 802 25.72 -29.88 10.47
C GLY A 802 25.30 -31.31 10.23
N LYS A 803 25.95 -32.23 10.91
CA LYS A 803 25.60 -33.66 10.89
C LYS A 803 24.25 -33.89 11.56
N CYS A 804 23.50 -34.89 11.10
CA CYS A 804 22.23 -35.27 11.75
C CYS A 804 22.50 -36.24 12.93
N ASP A 805 21.46 -36.49 13.74
CA ASP A 805 21.57 -37.33 14.97
C ASP A 805 21.77 -38.84 14.69
N SER A 806 21.74 -39.27 13.44
CA SER A 806 21.86 -40.68 13.06
C SER A 806 23.31 -41.13 12.98
N LEU A 807 23.75 -41.97 13.86
CA LEU A 807 25.09 -42.58 13.83
C LEU A 807 25.37 -43.40 12.56
N LYS A 808 24.33 -43.90 11.89
CA LYS A 808 24.42 -44.69 10.66
C LYS A 808 24.32 -43.86 9.38
N CYS A 809 24.39 -42.55 9.46
CA CYS A 809 24.26 -41.67 8.28
C CYS A 809 25.57 -41.66 7.45
N THR A 810 25.52 -42.25 6.30
CA THR A 810 26.71 -42.36 5.37
C THR A 810 27.15 -41.01 4.84
N THR A 811 26.30 -39.99 4.80
CA THR A 811 26.63 -38.59 4.43
C THR A 811 27.65 -37.95 5.38
N HIS A 812 27.77 -38.45 6.63
CA HIS A 812 28.64 -37.83 7.64
C HIS A 812 30.15 -37.96 7.26
N ALA A 813 30.54 -38.93 6.45
CA ALA A 813 31.90 -39.09 6.00
C ALA A 813 32.35 -38.00 5.02
N PHE A 814 31.37 -37.38 4.32
CA PHE A 814 31.57 -36.41 3.24
C PHE A 814 31.14 -34.98 3.69
N ALA A 815 30.69 -34.81 4.90
CA ALA A 815 30.28 -33.53 5.48
C ALA A 815 31.41 -32.93 6.32
N PRO A 816 31.59 -31.61 6.31
CA PRO A 816 32.58 -30.92 7.13
C PRO A 816 32.48 -31.30 8.63
N MET A 817 33.58 -31.24 9.34
CA MET A 817 33.57 -31.40 10.82
C MET A 817 32.95 -30.19 11.47
N GLY A 818 32.03 -30.44 12.41
CA GLY A 818 31.33 -29.37 13.14
C GLY A 818 30.20 -28.72 12.35
N ILE A 819 29.84 -27.44 12.69
CA ILE A 819 28.79 -26.68 12.06
C ILE A 819 29.38 -25.66 11.10
N THR A 820 29.12 -25.87 9.81
CA THR A 820 29.55 -24.96 8.75
C THR A 820 28.57 -23.80 8.63
N LYS A 821 28.98 -22.60 9.04
CA LYS A 821 28.16 -21.38 9.02
C LYS A 821 28.22 -20.62 7.70
N LYS A 822 29.25 -20.84 6.90
CA LYS A 822 29.49 -20.17 5.62
C LYS A 822 29.83 -21.17 4.53
N HIS A 823 29.52 -20.85 3.31
CA HIS A 823 29.98 -21.55 2.13
C HIS A 823 30.70 -20.59 1.17
N VAL A 824 31.75 -21.02 0.56
CA VAL A 824 32.65 -20.19 -0.27
C VAL A 824 32.52 -20.61 -1.72
N CYS A 825 32.46 -19.65 -2.63
CA CYS A 825 32.67 -19.83 -4.03
C CYS A 825 34.20 -19.79 -4.29
N ASN A 826 34.80 -20.92 -4.57
CA ASN A 826 36.28 -21.02 -4.73
C ASN A 826 36.80 -20.21 -5.92
N TYR A 827 35.95 -19.98 -6.94
CA TYR A 827 36.31 -19.21 -8.13
C TYR A 827 36.32 -17.70 -7.84
N THR A 828 35.25 -17.15 -7.23
CA THR A 828 35.13 -15.71 -6.93
C THR A 828 35.71 -15.35 -5.56
N ASN A 829 36.19 -16.34 -4.79
CA ASN A 829 36.59 -16.21 -3.38
C ASN A 829 35.57 -15.51 -2.49
N THR A 830 34.29 -15.55 -2.87
CA THR A 830 33.20 -14.90 -2.14
C THR A 830 32.56 -15.84 -1.13
N SER A 831 32.45 -15.39 0.13
CA SER A 831 31.84 -16.14 1.22
C SER A 831 30.38 -15.74 1.44
N TYR A 832 29.50 -16.72 1.62
CA TYR A 832 28.07 -16.55 1.85
C TYR A 832 27.64 -17.25 3.14
N ASP A 833 26.81 -16.60 3.95
CA ASP A 833 26.31 -17.17 5.20
C ASP A 833 25.19 -18.20 4.97
N ILE A 834 25.22 -19.31 5.73
CA ILE A 834 24.15 -20.30 5.77
C ILE A 834 23.12 -19.83 6.80
N ILE A 835 22.01 -19.29 6.31
CA ILE A 835 20.96 -18.60 7.08
C ILE A 835 19.83 -19.52 7.58
N SER A 836 20.04 -20.82 7.54
CA SER A 836 19.09 -21.84 8.03
C SER A 836 19.83 -22.92 8.81
N SER A 837 19.16 -23.54 9.75
CA SER A 837 19.68 -24.78 10.35
C SER A 837 19.39 -25.93 9.40
N ILE A 838 20.43 -26.53 8.88
CA ILE A 838 20.38 -27.59 7.86
C ILE A 838 21.19 -28.79 8.34
N ASN A 839 20.69 -29.99 8.11
CA ASN A 839 21.41 -31.24 8.35
C ASN A 839 21.10 -32.26 7.23
N CYS A 840 21.69 -33.42 7.30
CA CYS A 840 21.54 -34.50 6.32
C CYS A 840 20.07 -34.90 6.07
N LYS A 841 19.18 -34.79 7.07
CA LYS A 841 17.75 -35.13 6.97
C LYS A 841 16.89 -33.97 6.44
N THR A 842 17.47 -32.78 6.24
CA THR A 842 16.72 -31.61 5.79
C THR A 842 16.27 -31.77 4.34
N ARG A 843 14.97 -31.53 4.11
CA ARG A 843 14.32 -31.58 2.78
C ARG A 843 14.22 -30.18 2.17
N ASN A 844 14.02 -30.11 0.87
CA ASN A 844 13.87 -28.86 0.10
C ASN A 844 15.11 -27.97 0.25
N VAL A 845 16.27 -28.46 -0.17
CA VAL A 845 17.54 -27.76 -0.03
C VAL A 845 18.23 -27.53 -1.36
N ILE A 846 19.04 -26.45 -1.39
CA ILE A 846 20.10 -26.27 -2.38
C ILE A 846 21.41 -26.74 -1.72
N TYR A 847 22.19 -27.48 -2.48
CA TYR A 847 23.42 -28.08 -2.01
C TYR A 847 24.55 -27.89 -3.02
N LYS A 848 25.78 -28.04 -2.55
CA LYS A 848 26.97 -28.14 -3.41
C LYS A 848 27.75 -29.40 -3.10
N ILE A 849 28.40 -29.91 -4.16
CA ILE A 849 29.39 -30.97 -4.08
C ILE A 849 30.70 -30.40 -4.65
N THR A 850 31.78 -30.61 -3.93
CA THR A 850 33.14 -30.15 -4.29
C THR A 850 34.13 -31.26 -4.19
N CYS A 851 35.28 -31.12 -4.81
CA CYS A 851 36.42 -32.03 -4.70
C CYS A 851 37.53 -31.37 -3.88
N GLU A 852 38.13 -32.07 -2.92
CA GLU A 852 39.26 -31.57 -2.12
C GLU A 852 40.50 -31.29 -2.96
N LYS A 853 40.75 -32.14 -3.96
CA LYS A 853 41.91 -32.02 -4.86
C LYS A 853 41.72 -31.00 -5.98
N CYS A 854 40.47 -30.71 -6.37
CA CYS A 854 40.16 -29.80 -7.49
C CYS A 854 39.34 -28.62 -7.00
N PRO A 855 39.98 -27.50 -6.63
CA PRO A 855 39.25 -26.31 -6.12
C PRO A 855 38.21 -25.75 -7.08
N THR A 856 38.38 -25.98 -8.40
CA THR A 856 37.45 -25.50 -9.43
C THR A 856 36.25 -26.41 -9.61
N PHE A 857 36.29 -27.67 -9.17
CA PHE A 857 35.15 -28.56 -9.29
C PHE A 857 34.09 -28.20 -8.27
N VAL A 858 32.99 -27.69 -8.78
CA VAL A 858 31.77 -27.41 -7.98
C VAL A 858 30.53 -27.83 -8.76
N TYR A 859 29.68 -28.61 -8.14
CA TYR A 859 28.36 -28.94 -8.64
C TYR A 859 27.30 -28.37 -7.69
N ILE A 860 26.35 -27.57 -8.19
CA ILE A 860 25.22 -27.03 -7.47
C ILE A 860 23.98 -27.81 -7.90
N GLY A 861 23.17 -28.23 -6.91
CA GLY A 861 21.93 -28.95 -7.18
C GLY A 861 20.81 -28.60 -6.18
N GLU A 862 19.59 -28.96 -6.55
CA GLU A 862 18.40 -28.86 -5.72
C GLU A 862 17.79 -30.22 -5.42
N THR A 863 17.09 -30.34 -4.30
CA THR A 863 16.32 -31.54 -3.99
C THR A 863 15.09 -31.25 -3.15
N GLU A 864 13.99 -31.92 -3.49
CA GLU A 864 12.79 -32.00 -2.66
C GLU A 864 12.92 -33.02 -1.53
N ARG A 865 13.64 -34.09 -1.79
CA ARG A 865 13.93 -35.16 -0.83
C ARG A 865 14.92 -34.68 0.24
N SER A 866 15.24 -35.53 1.22
CA SER A 866 16.31 -35.21 2.17
C SER A 866 17.66 -35.08 1.45
N PHE A 867 18.54 -34.21 1.97
CA PHE A 867 19.90 -34.08 1.42
C PHE A 867 20.64 -35.42 1.40
N HIS A 868 20.46 -36.25 2.44
CA HIS A 868 21.03 -37.58 2.52
C HIS A 868 20.62 -38.49 1.36
N GLU A 869 19.31 -38.55 1.04
CA GLU A 869 18.80 -39.37 -0.06
C GLU A 869 19.36 -38.92 -1.40
N ARG A 870 19.38 -37.60 -1.65
CA ARG A 870 19.92 -37.08 -2.93
C ARG A 870 21.41 -37.20 -3.03
N PHE A 871 22.16 -36.94 -1.98
CA PHE A 871 23.60 -37.09 -1.99
C PHE A 871 24.02 -38.55 -2.15
N SER A 872 23.28 -39.52 -1.62
CA SER A 872 23.51 -40.96 -1.81
C SER A 872 23.40 -41.37 -3.29
N GLU A 873 22.62 -40.67 -4.11
CA GLU A 873 22.60 -40.91 -5.58
C GLU A 873 23.90 -40.43 -6.19
N HIS A 874 24.35 -39.21 -5.90
CA HIS A 874 25.60 -38.67 -6.41
C HIS A 874 26.82 -39.51 -5.99
N ARG A 875 26.78 -40.05 -4.77
CA ARG A 875 27.83 -40.97 -4.32
C ARG A 875 27.85 -42.25 -5.15
N ARG A 876 26.68 -42.87 -5.40
CA ARG A 876 26.58 -44.05 -6.30
C ARG A 876 27.00 -43.74 -7.71
N ASP A 877 26.65 -42.57 -8.25
CA ASP A 877 27.09 -42.13 -9.58
C ASP A 877 28.64 -42.09 -9.65
N ALA A 878 29.28 -41.61 -8.57
CA ALA A 878 30.75 -41.59 -8.45
C ALA A 878 31.36 -42.99 -8.24
N GLU A 879 30.72 -43.84 -7.36
CA GLU A 879 31.15 -45.24 -7.13
C GLU A 879 31.09 -46.07 -8.41
N ASN A 880 30.00 -45.90 -9.18
CA ASN A 880 29.77 -46.63 -10.43
C ASN A 880 30.50 -45.99 -11.64
N GLN A 881 31.23 -44.91 -11.43
CA GLN A 881 31.94 -44.16 -12.48
C GLN A 881 31.05 -43.77 -13.67
N ASP A 882 29.79 -43.38 -13.40
CA ASP A 882 28.79 -43.09 -14.43
C ASP A 882 29.20 -41.86 -15.28
N GLN A 883 29.67 -42.16 -16.51
CA GLN A 883 30.14 -41.13 -17.45
C GLN A 883 29.01 -40.18 -17.97
N LYS A 884 27.76 -40.39 -17.58
CA LYS A 884 26.62 -39.51 -17.90
C LYS A 884 26.34 -38.52 -16.80
N LYS A 885 27.04 -38.62 -15.67
CA LYS A 885 26.78 -37.81 -14.46
C LYS A 885 28.02 -37.03 -14.03
N PRO A 886 27.87 -35.74 -13.62
CA PRO A 886 29.01 -34.89 -13.27
C PRO A 886 29.95 -35.50 -12.21
N CYS A 887 29.36 -36.10 -11.15
CA CYS A 887 30.15 -36.76 -10.12
C CYS A 887 30.87 -38.03 -10.64
N GLY A 888 30.18 -38.82 -11.45
CA GLY A 888 30.81 -40.01 -12.09
C GLY A 888 31.98 -39.63 -12.99
N ILE A 889 31.81 -38.67 -13.87
CA ILE A 889 32.86 -38.14 -14.77
C ILE A 889 34.04 -37.59 -13.98
N HIS A 890 33.82 -36.83 -12.91
CA HIS A 890 34.93 -36.19 -12.20
C HIS A 890 35.71 -37.18 -11.34
N PHE A 891 35.04 -37.98 -10.54
CA PHE A 891 35.68 -38.88 -9.55
C PHE A 891 36.16 -40.19 -10.15
N SER A 892 35.93 -40.44 -11.46
CA SER A 892 36.58 -41.52 -12.21
C SER A 892 37.96 -41.17 -12.78
N LYS A 893 38.38 -39.90 -12.68
CA LYS A 893 39.67 -39.43 -13.20
C LYS A 893 40.83 -40.04 -12.41
N PRO A 894 41.98 -40.32 -13.02
CA PRO A 894 43.17 -40.82 -12.32
C PRO A 894 43.54 -39.92 -11.14
N GLY A 895 43.84 -40.53 -9.98
CA GLY A 895 44.23 -39.85 -8.77
C GLY A 895 43.06 -39.30 -7.92
N HIS A 896 41.77 -39.50 -8.32
CA HIS A 896 40.59 -39.15 -7.54
C HIS A 896 39.98 -40.40 -6.91
N SER A 897 39.37 -40.17 -5.74
CA SER A 897 38.63 -41.19 -5.00
C SER A 897 37.36 -40.65 -4.38
N LEU A 898 36.50 -41.51 -3.86
CA LEU A 898 35.32 -41.11 -3.11
C LEU A 898 35.65 -40.29 -1.89
N GLN A 899 36.86 -40.46 -1.30
CA GLN A 899 37.28 -39.73 -0.11
C GLN A 899 37.52 -38.24 -0.38
N ASP A 900 37.73 -37.85 -1.65
CA ASP A 900 37.96 -36.49 -2.06
C ASP A 900 36.64 -35.66 -2.21
N ILE A 901 35.49 -36.31 -2.00
CA ILE A 901 34.18 -35.67 -2.11
C ILE A 901 33.86 -34.89 -0.81
N GLN A 902 33.52 -33.61 -0.96
CA GLN A 902 32.86 -32.84 0.09
C GLN A 902 31.47 -32.41 -0.36
N ALA A 903 30.51 -32.50 0.54
CA ALA A 903 29.11 -32.13 0.24
C ALA A 903 28.44 -31.38 1.40
N ILE A 904 27.83 -30.26 1.08
CA ILE A 904 27.05 -29.46 2.04
C ILE A 904 25.74 -28.99 1.41
N ALA A 905 24.68 -29.00 2.18
CA ALA A 905 23.45 -28.25 1.86
C ALA A 905 23.51 -26.88 2.55
N PHE A 906 23.35 -25.80 1.81
CA PHE A 906 23.62 -24.46 2.30
C PHE A 906 22.41 -23.52 2.26
N GLU A 907 21.36 -23.88 1.55
CA GLU A 907 20.10 -23.12 1.58
C GLU A 907 18.90 -24.06 1.73
N LYS A 908 18.03 -23.77 2.69
CA LYS A 908 16.73 -24.44 2.84
C LYS A 908 15.65 -23.63 2.17
N VAL A 909 14.96 -24.21 1.20
CA VAL A 909 13.83 -23.60 0.49
C VAL A 909 12.53 -23.99 1.17
N PHE A 910 11.80 -23.02 1.72
CA PHE A 910 10.68 -23.25 2.64
C PHE A 910 9.31 -23.51 1.99
N LEU A 911 9.21 -23.55 0.68
CA LEU A 911 7.95 -23.74 -0.03
C LEU A 911 7.76 -25.20 -0.43
N LYS A 912 6.90 -25.91 0.28
CA LYS A 912 6.62 -27.33 0.09
C LYS A 912 6.08 -27.69 -1.29
N ASP A 913 5.39 -26.77 -1.98
CA ASP A 913 4.52 -27.10 -3.13
C ASP A 913 4.92 -26.36 -4.42
N GLN A 914 6.14 -25.86 -4.53
CA GLN A 914 6.58 -25.16 -5.74
C GLN A 914 7.98 -25.60 -6.23
N PRO A 915 8.05 -26.64 -7.08
CA PRO A 915 9.29 -27.06 -7.75
C PRO A 915 10.00 -25.90 -8.50
N ILE A 916 9.22 -24.96 -9.03
CA ILE A 916 9.70 -23.81 -9.78
C ILE A 916 10.59 -22.91 -8.91
N PHE A 917 10.22 -22.65 -7.66
CA PHE A 917 10.99 -21.78 -6.78
C PHE A 917 12.35 -22.41 -6.37
N ARG A 918 12.40 -23.75 -6.15
CA ARG A 918 13.68 -24.44 -5.90
C ARG A 918 14.61 -24.33 -7.10
N LYS A 919 14.10 -24.55 -8.31
CA LYS A 919 14.86 -24.41 -9.56
C LYS A 919 15.35 -22.98 -9.80
N GLU A 920 14.52 -21.96 -9.50
CA GLU A 920 14.96 -20.56 -9.54
C GLU A 920 16.11 -20.29 -8.57
N ARG A 921 16.11 -20.92 -7.36
CA ARG A 921 17.22 -20.80 -6.40
C ARG A 921 18.46 -21.57 -6.83
N GLU A 922 18.27 -22.77 -7.39
CA GLU A 922 19.36 -23.52 -8.01
C GLU A 922 20.02 -22.70 -9.12
N SER A 923 19.25 -22.21 -10.10
CA SER A 923 19.77 -21.37 -11.19
C SER A 923 20.47 -20.11 -10.68
N TYR A 924 19.93 -19.47 -9.65
CA TYR A 924 20.58 -18.32 -9.01
C TYR A 924 21.99 -18.68 -8.50
N TRP A 925 22.14 -19.82 -7.79
CA TRP A 925 23.41 -20.23 -7.22
C TRP A 925 24.37 -20.78 -8.28
N ILE A 926 23.89 -21.47 -9.33
CA ILE A 926 24.70 -21.88 -10.48
C ILE A 926 25.36 -20.65 -11.11
N ASN A 927 24.61 -19.58 -11.35
CA ASN A 927 25.13 -18.32 -11.87
C ASN A 927 26.08 -17.62 -10.89
N LYS A 928 25.78 -17.62 -9.60
CA LYS A 928 26.64 -17.00 -8.56
C LYS A 928 27.98 -17.72 -8.43
N TYR A 929 27.99 -19.01 -8.60
CA TYR A 929 29.21 -19.83 -8.58
C TYR A 929 29.91 -19.96 -9.94
N GLN A 930 29.27 -19.39 -10.99
CA GLN A 930 29.74 -19.61 -12.39
C GLN A 930 29.97 -21.10 -12.70
N ALA A 931 29.05 -21.94 -12.16
CA ALA A 931 29.23 -23.37 -12.14
C ALA A 931 28.99 -24.04 -13.50
N ILE A 932 28.53 -23.33 -14.53
CA ILE A 932 28.48 -23.76 -15.93
C ILE A 932 29.84 -23.52 -16.59
N GLU A 933 30.42 -22.34 -16.38
CA GLU A 933 31.65 -21.91 -17.04
C GLU A 933 32.89 -22.56 -16.42
N HIS A 934 32.91 -22.70 -15.10
CA HIS A 934 34.05 -23.10 -14.30
C HIS A 934 33.79 -24.31 -13.39
N GLY A 935 32.57 -24.84 -13.35
CA GLY A 935 32.16 -25.97 -12.52
C GLY A 935 31.69 -27.19 -13.33
N ALA A 936 30.75 -27.91 -12.74
CA ALA A 936 30.23 -29.18 -13.29
C ALA A 936 28.73 -29.15 -13.65
N ASN A 937 28.10 -27.98 -13.66
CA ASN A 937 26.71 -27.85 -14.09
C ASN A 937 26.66 -27.69 -15.64
N SER A 938 25.77 -28.45 -16.28
CA SER A 938 25.58 -28.40 -17.75
C SER A 938 24.46 -27.46 -18.19
N LYS A 939 23.61 -27.03 -17.26
CA LYS A 939 22.43 -26.14 -17.49
C LYS A 939 22.13 -25.29 -16.27
N CYS A 940 21.56 -24.10 -16.54
CA CYS A 940 21.04 -23.18 -15.51
C CYS A 940 19.55 -23.41 -15.26
#